data_2e2f8b88b000df2420796d1fb6b28ec8
#
_entry.id   2e2f8b88b000df2420796d1fb6b28ec8
#
_cell.length_a   1.000
_cell.length_b   1.000
_cell.length_c   1.000
_cell.angle_alpha   90.00
_cell.angle_beta   90.00
_cell.angle_gamma   90.00
#
_symmetry.space_group_name_H-M   'P 1'
#
loop_
_entity.id
_entity.type
_entity.pdbx_description
1 polymer ?
#
loop_
_entity_poly.entity_id
_entity_poly.type
_entity_poly.pdbx_seq_one_letter_code
_entity_poly.pdbx_strand_id
1 'polypeptide(L)'
;MDGFDLGRLTDHDFEEVCRDLFGEILGLRLEIFPRGPDGGVDLRHTATDGTTTVVQCKHWWKSGRSRLESHLRKQEVPKVRKVRPGRYLIAASVELTDTSKQRIRRDFDPYIKTTGDIFGLDDIVAALRERPAIVERHFRLWLSGTVVLQTVLRQEDHLRASWLREELPHVAATFVPHAGFERARRVLEEQRVCILTGIPGAGKTTTAMMLAAWLMGRGHQLYEVSENASEVLNLWRDDEAQVFVYDDFLGGTTLDRLLSKNEDRRLLSLIHRIRRTPGKALVMTSRDYILEEARRKYDKLSKEALSLVTSTVRLDDLDLLVRGQILYNHVYRSGVSRAQKARFAEPAVWRPIVEHPNFNPRPIEETLRLAGSDDQDVAATLLANLADPWRIWDRIVVNDLQEEAVHALEVLFTFESASLEGLSESWSWYRTEMGKPNDGRLLRGALQVLDGTMVRIHAGEIAFHNPSIADYLRRHLNAGRADIPALIAAVVDVKQAYRVMEAAGMADGAQLLTQLRAHPRQVARMFAEVEDTVEDCLTPEDDSFAAHLERLVGIAEDLNSWALASYIIKQTDEHITHSQHIPHLVELAERLGQSELIPASHSEQFQRNVANQIRYGLGDLIENRHLVEALKSLAMLERVSDEAGEPEAARLVELALERLSEFIEVDEERLQHWDVAAMDDVLDFLIQHGKVILDDDEVVVVQSMIDRFEARQKRPNPHQPGPLPRNDIERDRASVSRLMSSLADADEPADAS
;
A
#
# COMPACT_ATOMS: atom_id res chain seq x y z
N MET A 1 39.00 -6.09 24.38
CA MET A 1 39.32 -5.28 23.20
C MET A 1 38.06 -4.48 22.84
N ASP A 2 38.09 -3.19 23.11
CA ASP A 2 36.91 -2.32 22.92
C ASP A 2 36.91 -1.76 21.49
N GLY A 3 36.32 -2.50 20.54
CA GLY A 3 36.33 -2.13 19.14
C GLY A 3 34.94 -2.23 18.52
N PHE A 4 34.68 -1.43 17.50
CA PHE A 4 33.48 -1.56 16.67
C PHE A 4 33.59 -2.82 15.80
N ASP A 5 32.53 -3.61 15.74
CA ASP A 5 32.45 -4.76 14.84
C ASP A 5 31.96 -4.33 13.47
N LEU A 6 32.88 -3.95 12.59
CA LEU A 6 32.57 -3.54 11.24
C LEU A 6 31.94 -4.67 10.40
N GLY A 7 32.11 -5.94 10.79
CA GLY A 7 31.50 -7.10 10.11
C GLY A 7 29.95 -7.12 10.16
N ARG A 8 29.35 -6.32 11.02
CA ARG A 8 27.90 -6.16 11.12
C ARG A 8 27.31 -5.13 10.15
N LEU A 9 28.17 -4.31 9.56
CA LEU A 9 27.77 -3.38 8.52
C LEU A 9 27.46 -4.15 7.21
N THR A 10 26.63 -3.60 6.37
CA THR A 10 26.54 -3.98 4.97
C THR A 10 27.62 -3.25 4.17
N ASP A 11 27.88 -3.65 2.93
CA ASP A 11 28.83 -2.94 2.06
C ASP A 11 28.44 -1.45 1.94
N HIS A 12 27.14 -1.20 1.82
CA HIS A 12 26.60 0.16 1.74
C HIS A 12 26.81 0.95 3.05
N ASP A 13 26.51 0.36 4.21
CA ASP A 13 26.77 1.00 5.50
C ASP A 13 28.25 1.37 5.66
N PHE A 14 29.15 0.47 5.22
CA PHE A 14 30.59 0.70 5.28
C PHE A 14 31.02 1.86 4.36
N GLU A 15 30.47 1.95 3.17
CA GLU A 15 30.71 3.08 2.25
C GLU A 15 30.23 4.41 2.84
N GLU A 16 29.04 4.43 3.47
CA GLU A 16 28.49 5.63 4.13
C GLU A 16 29.34 6.07 5.34
N VAL A 17 29.74 5.11 6.20
CA VAL A 17 30.65 5.37 7.31
C VAL A 17 31.99 5.93 6.80
N CYS A 18 32.54 5.33 5.75
CA CYS A 18 33.78 5.82 5.12
C CYS A 18 33.60 7.21 4.53
N ARG A 19 32.50 7.51 3.87
CA ARG A 19 32.22 8.86 3.33
C ARG A 19 32.29 9.91 4.43
N ASP A 20 31.58 9.69 5.54
CA ASP A 20 31.53 10.66 6.63
C ASP A 20 32.88 10.75 7.35
N LEU A 21 33.54 9.61 7.61
CA LEU A 21 34.83 9.54 8.26
C LEU A 21 35.93 10.25 7.43
N PHE A 22 36.07 9.88 6.17
CA PHE A 22 37.07 10.47 5.30
C PHE A 22 36.74 11.90 4.88
N GLY A 23 35.43 12.23 4.81
CA GLY A 23 34.98 13.59 4.63
C GLY A 23 35.50 14.51 5.73
N GLU A 24 35.44 14.06 7.00
CA GLU A 24 35.95 14.82 8.14
C GLU A 24 37.49 14.79 8.22
N ILE A 25 38.13 13.62 8.05
CA ILE A 25 39.60 13.49 8.09
C ILE A 25 40.28 14.36 7.03
N LEU A 26 39.71 14.41 5.82
CA LEU A 26 40.27 15.15 4.69
C LEU A 26 39.78 16.59 4.61
N GLY A 27 38.73 16.96 5.34
CA GLY A 27 38.07 18.26 5.22
C GLY A 27 37.42 18.45 3.83
N LEU A 28 36.96 17.36 3.19
CA LEU A 28 36.44 17.36 1.84
C LEU A 28 35.00 16.81 1.82
N ARG A 29 34.17 17.37 0.93
CA ARG A 29 32.86 16.76 0.63
C ARG A 29 33.05 15.62 -0.37
N LEU A 30 32.90 14.39 0.09
CA LEU A 30 32.97 13.19 -0.75
C LEU A 30 31.58 12.85 -1.32
N GLU A 31 31.54 12.53 -2.60
CA GLU A 31 30.36 12.04 -3.31
C GLU A 31 30.42 10.53 -3.41
N ILE A 32 29.27 9.85 -3.16
CA ILE A 32 29.12 8.41 -3.38
C ILE A 32 28.68 8.19 -4.84
N PHE A 33 29.33 7.27 -5.52
CA PHE A 33 28.98 6.89 -6.89
C PHE A 33 28.35 5.52 -6.95
N PRO A 34 27.31 5.34 -7.80
CA PRO A 34 26.75 4.03 -8.05
C PRO A 34 27.78 3.14 -8.74
N ARG A 35 27.77 1.85 -8.43
CA ARG A 35 28.56 0.87 -9.18
C ARG A 35 28.05 0.82 -10.62
N GLY A 36 28.89 1.16 -11.58
CA GLY A 36 28.53 1.28 -12.99
C GLY A 36 29.76 1.30 -13.91
N PRO A 37 29.59 1.57 -15.22
CA PRO A 37 30.68 1.64 -16.19
C PRO A 37 31.73 2.74 -15.91
N ASP A 38 31.55 3.56 -14.87
CA ASP A 38 32.37 4.72 -14.52
C ASP A 38 33.69 4.38 -13.79
N GLY A 39 34.20 3.17 -13.95
CA GLY A 39 35.53 2.80 -13.46
C GLY A 39 35.59 2.24 -12.05
N GLY A 40 34.45 2.04 -11.34
CA GLY A 40 34.40 1.40 -10.03
C GLY A 40 35.00 2.26 -8.91
N VAL A 41 34.68 3.53 -8.87
CA VAL A 41 35.05 4.49 -7.83
C VAL A 41 33.93 4.53 -6.80
N ASP A 42 34.22 4.23 -5.51
CA ASP A 42 33.20 4.25 -4.48
C ASP A 42 32.91 5.67 -3.98
N LEU A 43 33.96 6.43 -3.61
CA LEU A 43 33.84 7.82 -3.14
C LEU A 43 34.82 8.72 -3.92
N ARG A 44 34.38 9.93 -4.29
CA ARG A 44 35.21 10.89 -5.02
C ARG A 44 34.94 12.33 -4.58
N HIS A 45 35.99 13.13 -4.57
CA HIS A 45 35.95 14.58 -4.55
C HIS A 45 36.68 15.14 -5.75
N THR A 46 36.11 16.12 -6.43
CA THR A 46 36.77 16.85 -7.50
C THR A 46 36.95 18.30 -7.06
N ALA A 47 38.19 18.73 -6.94
CA ALA A 47 38.52 20.11 -6.58
C ALA A 47 38.31 21.07 -7.78
N THR A 48 38.25 22.36 -7.51
CA THR A 48 38.03 23.41 -8.52
C THR A 48 39.12 23.48 -9.59
N ASP A 49 40.33 22.99 -9.28
CA ASP A 49 41.46 22.89 -10.22
C ASP A 49 41.40 21.60 -11.08
N GLY A 50 40.37 20.78 -10.94
CA GLY A 50 40.19 19.50 -11.63
C GLY A 50 40.92 18.32 -10.97
N THR A 51 41.67 18.53 -9.88
CA THR A 51 42.30 17.41 -9.15
C THR A 51 41.29 16.56 -8.47
N THR A 52 41.39 15.22 -8.64
CA THR A 52 40.48 14.26 -8.04
C THR A 52 41.12 13.51 -6.88
N THR A 53 40.37 13.40 -5.78
CA THR A 53 40.68 12.50 -4.65
C THR A 53 39.66 11.39 -4.64
N VAL A 54 40.13 10.13 -4.64
CA VAL A 54 39.28 8.93 -4.65
C VAL A 54 39.53 8.14 -3.37
N VAL A 55 38.46 7.67 -2.73
CA VAL A 55 38.51 6.69 -1.62
C VAL A 55 37.79 5.43 -2.07
N GLN A 56 38.52 4.33 -2.10
CA GLN A 56 38.01 3.01 -2.44
C GLN A 56 37.70 2.24 -1.17
N CYS A 57 36.45 1.83 -1.02
CA CYS A 57 35.98 1.08 0.13
C CYS A 57 35.93 -0.42 -0.18
N LYS A 58 36.51 -1.26 0.71
CA LYS A 58 36.52 -2.73 0.54
C LYS A 58 36.06 -3.39 1.85
N HIS A 59 34.80 -3.76 1.87
CA HIS A 59 34.19 -4.42 3.03
C HIS A 59 34.36 -5.94 2.94
N TRP A 60 35.59 -6.44 3.23
CA TRP A 60 36.01 -7.83 3.00
C TRP A 60 36.35 -8.59 4.28
N TRP A 61 35.66 -8.33 5.37
CA TRP A 61 35.95 -8.87 6.69
C TRP A 61 35.98 -10.42 6.77
N LYS A 62 35.25 -11.12 5.86
CA LYS A 62 35.24 -12.60 5.76
C LYS A 62 36.35 -13.16 4.88
N SER A 63 36.79 -12.43 3.87
CA SER A 63 37.64 -12.95 2.78
C SER A 63 39.14 -12.94 3.10
N GLY A 64 39.55 -12.22 4.12
CA GLY A 64 40.91 -12.16 4.60
C GLY A 64 41.90 -11.34 3.76
N ARG A 65 43.02 -10.98 4.35
CA ARG A 65 44.02 -10.07 3.80
C ARG A 65 44.61 -10.49 2.46
N SER A 66 44.96 -11.75 2.29
CA SER A 66 45.63 -12.25 1.07
C SER A 66 44.72 -12.17 -0.16
N ARG A 67 43.41 -12.41 0.02
CA ARG A 67 42.41 -12.25 -1.04
C ARG A 67 42.23 -10.79 -1.41
N LEU A 68 42.15 -9.89 -0.42
CA LEU A 68 42.07 -8.45 -0.63
C LEU A 68 43.27 -7.94 -1.46
N GLU A 69 44.52 -8.27 -1.05
CA GLU A 69 45.72 -7.85 -1.77
C GLU A 69 45.73 -8.34 -3.24
N SER A 70 45.31 -9.60 -3.46
CA SER A 70 45.21 -10.16 -4.81
C SER A 70 44.16 -9.42 -5.67
N HIS A 71 43.00 -9.12 -5.08
CA HIS A 71 41.91 -8.38 -5.75
C HIS A 71 42.36 -6.95 -6.10
N LEU A 72 42.95 -6.25 -5.13
CA LEU A 72 43.45 -4.89 -5.33
C LEU A 72 44.43 -4.84 -6.50
N ARG A 73 45.39 -5.76 -6.54
CA ARG A 73 46.41 -5.83 -7.60
C ARG A 73 45.78 -6.16 -8.96
N LYS A 74 44.91 -7.16 -9.02
CA LYS A 74 44.38 -7.68 -10.30
C LYS A 74 43.26 -6.84 -10.87
N GLN A 75 42.40 -6.29 -10.02
CA GLN A 75 41.17 -5.62 -10.45
C GLN A 75 41.22 -4.10 -10.26
N GLU A 76 41.72 -3.61 -9.13
CA GLU A 76 41.64 -2.16 -8.84
C GLU A 76 42.79 -1.37 -9.46
N VAL A 77 44.03 -1.88 -9.44
CA VAL A 77 45.16 -1.19 -10.08
C VAL A 77 44.91 -0.84 -11.56
N PRO A 78 44.35 -1.73 -12.40
CA PRO A 78 44.03 -1.39 -13.79
C PRO A 78 42.97 -0.29 -13.90
N LYS A 79 42.00 -0.25 -12.98
CA LYS A 79 40.96 0.78 -12.95
C LYS A 79 41.55 2.15 -12.60
N VAL A 80 42.34 2.21 -11.51
CA VAL A 80 42.98 3.46 -11.06
C VAL A 80 43.88 4.05 -12.14
N ARG A 81 44.60 3.21 -12.88
CA ARG A 81 45.43 3.65 -14.03
C ARG A 81 44.61 4.29 -15.15
N LYS A 82 43.33 3.91 -15.29
CA LYS A 82 42.44 4.56 -16.29
C LYS A 82 41.90 5.88 -15.73
N VAL A 83 41.49 5.89 -14.45
CA VAL A 83 40.89 7.09 -13.80
C VAL A 83 41.93 8.16 -13.55
N ARG A 84 43.19 7.80 -13.24
CA ARG A 84 44.33 8.70 -12.97
C ARG A 84 44.04 9.79 -11.94
N PRO A 85 43.56 9.41 -10.72
CA PRO A 85 43.28 10.41 -9.69
C PRO A 85 44.56 11.11 -9.19
N GLY A 86 44.42 12.32 -8.69
CA GLY A 86 45.53 13.04 -8.06
C GLY A 86 45.94 12.43 -6.71
N ARG A 87 45.00 11.83 -6.00
CA ARG A 87 45.21 11.07 -4.75
C ARG A 87 44.24 9.90 -4.66
N TYR A 88 44.73 8.74 -4.25
CA TYR A 88 43.93 7.54 -4.08
C TYR A 88 44.11 7.00 -2.66
N LEU A 89 43.00 6.77 -1.95
CA LEU A 89 42.96 6.19 -0.63
C LEU A 89 42.26 4.83 -0.68
N ILE A 90 42.66 3.92 0.21
CA ILE A 90 41.99 2.62 0.38
C ILE A 90 41.50 2.51 1.83
N ALA A 91 40.24 2.19 1.99
CA ALA A 91 39.58 1.84 3.24
C ALA A 91 39.16 0.37 3.21
N ALA A 92 39.71 -0.45 4.07
CA ALA A 92 39.42 -1.88 4.09
C ALA A 92 39.02 -2.35 5.51
N SER A 93 37.94 -3.14 5.60
CA SER A 93 37.49 -3.75 6.87
C SER A 93 38.30 -4.99 7.27
N VAL A 94 39.57 -5.06 6.84
CA VAL A 94 40.51 -6.15 7.10
C VAL A 94 41.76 -5.59 7.79
N GLU A 95 42.30 -6.31 8.74
CA GLU A 95 43.59 -5.96 9.38
C GLU A 95 44.74 -5.94 8.36
N LEU A 96 45.45 -4.83 8.27
CA LEU A 96 46.57 -4.63 7.37
C LEU A 96 47.86 -4.40 8.16
N THR A 97 48.86 -5.25 7.91
CA THR A 97 50.21 -5.05 8.46
C THR A 97 50.95 -3.98 7.68
N ASP A 98 51.99 -3.38 8.29
CA ASP A 98 52.86 -2.40 7.62
C ASP A 98 53.43 -2.96 6.30
N THR A 99 53.87 -4.20 6.29
CA THR A 99 54.35 -4.89 5.07
C THR A 99 53.28 -4.96 3.99
N SER A 100 52.02 -5.18 4.38
CA SER A 100 50.87 -5.19 3.43
C SER A 100 50.62 -3.80 2.88
N LYS A 101 50.61 -2.77 3.73
CA LYS A 101 50.46 -1.36 3.32
C LYS A 101 51.56 -0.92 2.37
N GLN A 102 52.80 -1.32 2.63
CA GLN A 102 53.93 -1.01 1.76
C GLN A 102 53.80 -1.72 0.37
N ARG A 103 53.33 -2.97 0.33
CA ARG A 103 53.08 -3.68 -0.93
C ARG A 103 51.98 -3.03 -1.71
N ILE A 104 50.85 -2.72 -1.11
CA ILE A 104 49.73 -2.06 -1.73
C ILE A 104 50.18 -0.70 -2.28
N ARG A 105 50.87 0.12 -1.47
CA ARG A 105 51.41 1.42 -1.94
C ARG A 105 52.23 1.29 -3.21
N ARG A 106 53.12 0.29 -3.27
CA ARG A 106 53.98 0.04 -4.42
C ARG A 106 53.16 -0.36 -5.66
N ASP A 107 52.16 -1.19 -5.49
CA ASP A 107 51.30 -1.62 -6.59
C ASP A 107 50.46 -0.47 -7.21
N PHE A 108 50.12 0.55 -6.39
CA PHE A 108 49.31 1.72 -6.76
C PHE A 108 50.12 2.98 -7.07
N ASP A 109 51.44 2.93 -7.08
CA ASP A 109 52.30 4.08 -7.44
C ASP A 109 51.95 4.63 -8.83
N PRO A 110 51.80 5.94 -9.06
CA PRO A 110 52.05 7.07 -8.15
C PRO A 110 50.80 7.62 -7.42
N TYR A 111 49.68 6.93 -7.43
CA TYR A 111 48.38 7.43 -6.94
C TYR A 111 48.24 7.37 -5.41
N ILE A 112 48.81 6.35 -4.74
CA ILE A 112 48.91 6.29 -3.29
C ILE A 112 50.25 6.87 -2.88
N LYS A 113 50.25 8.05 -2.23
CA LYS A 113 51.47 8.80 -1.92
C LYS A 113 52.20 8.25 -0.71
N THR A 114 51.45 7.86 0.34
CA THR A 114 52.01 7.38 1.59
C THR A 114 51.26 6.13 2.08
N THR A 115 51.86 5.35 2.99
CA THR A 115 51.15 4.27 3.66
C THR A 115 49.98 4.75 4.52
N GLY A 116 49.96 6.04 4.89
CA GLY A 116 48.88 6.71 5.60
C GLY A 116 47.62 6.92 4.74
N ASP A 117 47.69 6.69 3.42
CA ASP A 117 46.50 6.69 2.51
C ASP A 117 45.83 5.30 2.48
N ILE A 118 46.34 4.33 3.24
CA ILE A 118 45.80 2.95 3.30
C ILE A 118 45.33 2.67 4.72
N PHE A 119 44.03 2.58 4.91
CA PHE A 119 43.36 2.36 6.18
C PHE A 119 42.88 0.91 6.27
N GLY A 120 43.44 0.15 7.19
CA GLY A 120 42.94 -1.17 7.58
C GLY A 120 41.88 -1.05 8.67
N LEU A 121 41.42 -2.18 9.16
CA LEU A 121 40.42 -2.28 10.24
C LEU A 121 40.82 -1.46 11.47
N ASP A 122 42.04 -1.64 11.96
CA ASP A 122 42.52 -0.96 13.19
C ASP A 122 42.60 0.57 13.01
N ASP A 123 43.01 1.05 11.82
CA ASP A 123 43.10 2.47 11.53
C ASP A 123 41.71 3.11 11.51
N ILE A 124 40.74 2.44 10.88
CA ILE A 124 39.35 2.90 10.80
C ILE A 124 38.71 2.92 12.18
N VAL A 125 38.86 1.86 12.96
CA VAL A 125 38.36 1.77 14.35
C VAL A 125 38.99 2.86 15.24
N ALA A 126 40.29 3.11 15.12
CA ALA A 126 40.95 4.18 15.86
C ALA A 126 40.41 5.57 15.47
N ALA A 127 40.25 5.83 14.18
CA ALA A 127 39.71 7.10 13.69
C ALA A 127 38.26 7.34 14.10
N LEU A 128 37.44 6.27 14.18
CA LEU A 128 36.06 6.34 14.66
C LEU A 128 35.96 6.62 16.16
N ARG A 129 36.86 6.07 16.97
CA ARG A 129 36.91 6.35 18.42
C ARG A 129 37.14 7.84 18.72
N GLU A 130 37.92 8.52 17.89
CA GLU A 130 38.14 9.96 18.01
C GLU A 130 36.95 10.81 17.57
N ARG A 131 35.93 10.18 16.92
CA ARG A 131 34.81 10.87 16.28
C ARG A 131 33.45 10.28 16.69
N PRO A 132 33.06 10.42 17.98
CA PRO A 132 31.83 9.82 18.49
C PRO A 132 30.57 10.30 17.74
N ALA A 133 30.55 11.53 17.23
CA ALA A 133 29.45 12.06 16.47
C ALA A 133 29.20 11.31 15.15
N ILE A 134 30.23 10.77 14.49
CA ILE A 134 30.08 9.90 13.32
C ILE A 134 29.47 8.56 13.75
N VAL A 135 29.98 7.97 14.86
CA VAL A 135 29.49 6.71 15.38
C VAL A 135 28.00 6.80 15.73
N GLU A 136 27.58 7.86 16.42
CA GLU A 136 26.17 8.08 16.79
C GLU A 136 25.25 8.28 15.58
N ARG A 137 25.75 8.90 14.50
CA ARG A 137 25.02 9.09 13.26
C ARG A 137 24.78 7.76 12.53
N HIS A 138 25.71 6.83 12.60
CA HIS A 138 25.62 5.50 12.00
C HIS A 138 25.15 4.48 13.03
N PHE A 139 23.84 4.38 13.20
CA PHE A 139 23.18 3.59 14.25
C PHE A 139 23.68 2.14 14.35
N ARG A 140 23.90 1.46 13.21
CA ARG A 140 24.44 0.09 13.20
C ARG A 140 25.89 0.02 13.70
N LEU A 141 26.70 1.01 13.33
CA LEU A 141 28.07 1.11 13.82
C LEU A 141 28.08 1.34 15.32
N TRP A 142 27.26 2.26 15.80
CA TRP A 142 27.09 2.54 17.22
C TRP A 142 26.64 1.28 18.00
N LEU A 143 25.64 0.58 17.48
CA LEU A 143 25.11 -0.65 18.09
C LEU A 143 26.13 -1.79 18.09
N SER A 144 27.01 -1.86 17.07
CA SER A 144 28.10 -2.84 17.01
C SER A 144 29.25 -2.55 17.99
N GLY A 145 29.24 -1.35 18.58
CA GLY A 145 30.22 -0.97 19.60
C GLY A 145 30.18 -1.93 20.78
N THR A 146 31.34 -2.42 21.18
CA THR A 146 31.56 -3.54 22.11
C THR A 146 30.86 -3.33 23.46
N VAL A 147 30.67 -2.09 23.89
CA VAL A 147 30.05 -1.77 25.19
C VAL A 147 28.57 -2.16 25.21
N VAL A 148 27.80 -1.78 24.20
CA VAL A 148 26.33 -2.09 24.11
C VAL A 148 26.12 -3.59 24.01
N LEU A 149 26.81 -4.23 23.07
CA LEU A 149 26.68 -5.68 22.87
C LEU A 149 27.23 -6.51 24.02
N GLN A 150 28.35 -6.10 24.61
CA GLN A 150 28.89 -6.79 25.78
C GLN A 150 28.07 -6.54 27.04
N THR A 151 27.46 -5.37 27.19
CA THR A 151 26.52 -5.13 28.28
C THR A 151 25.32 -6.03 28.14
N VAL A 152 24.79 -6.20 26.92
CA VAL A 152 23.70 -7.14 26.61
C VAL A 152 24.12 -8.59 26.92
N LEU A 153 25.33 -8.99 26.53
CA LEU A 153 25.81 -10.36 26.68
C LEU A 153 26.34 -10.70 28.10
N ARG A 154 26.79 -9.71 28.91
CA ARG A 154 27.34 -9.90 30.24
C ARG A 154 26.33 -9.81 31.39
N GLN A 155 25.10 -9.45 31.16
CA GLN A 155 24.07 -9.45 32.21
C GLN A 155 23.60 -10.88 32.52
N GLU A 156 24.48 -11.68 33.14
CA GLU A 156 24.25 -13.12 33.30
C GLU A 156 23.20 -13.49 34.35
N ASP A 157 22.94 -12.67 35.35
CA ASP A 157 22.27 -13.14 36.56
C ASP A 157 20.82 -12.73 36.80
N HIS A 158 20.21 -11.83 36.01
CA HIS A 158 18.87 -11.29 36.31
C HIS A 158 17.87 -11.24 35.13
N LEU A 159 18.18 -11.81 33.98
CA LEU A 159 17.40 -11.65 32.79
C LEU A 159 16.51 -12.86 32.47
N ARG A 160 15.21 -12.69 32.65
CA ARG A 160 14.19 -13.47 31.94
C ARG A 160 14.13 -13.13 30.42
N ALA A 161 15.01 -12.26 29.93
CA ALA A 161 15.06 -11.79 28.53
C ALA A 161 16.04 -12.64 27.66
N SER A 162 15.95 -13.97 27.71
CA SER A 162 16.79 -14.86 26.90
C SER A 162 16.56 -14.63 25.40
N TRP A 163 15.30 -14.42 24.97
CA TRP A 163 14.92 -14.17 23.59
C TRP A 163 15.52 -12.86 23.03
N LEU A 164 15.60 -11.82 23.85
CA LEU A 164 16.20 -10.54 23.44
C LEU A 164 17.69 -10.67 23.14
N ARG A 165 18.42 -11.54 23.87
CA ARG A 165 19.83 -11.79 23.61
C ARG A 165 20.05 -12.50 22.28
N GLU A 166 19.21 -13.47 21.96
CA GLU A 166 19.31 -14.26 20.73
C GLU A 166 18.90 -13.44 19.52
N GLU A 167 17.80 -12.69 19.64
CA GLU A 167 17.19 -11.93 18.55
C GLU A 167 17.88 -10.57 18.27
N LEU A 168 18.36 -9.86 19.29
CA LEU A 168 18.91 -8.52 19.14
C LEU A 168 20.02 -8.41 18.07
N PRO A 169 20.99 -9.34 17.96
CA PRO A 169 22.01 -9.29 16.93
C PRO A 169 21.43 -9.39 15.50
N HIS A 170 20.38 -10.22 15.34
CA HIS A 170 19.72 -10.42 14.06
C HIS A 170 18.88 -9.20 13.68
N VAL A 171 18.07 -8.72 14.61
CA VAL A 171 17.24 -7.53 14.45
C VAL A 171 18.11 -6.30 14.15
N ALA A 172 19.20 -6.12 14.89
CA ALA A 172 20.14 -5.02 14.66
C ALA A 172 20.76 -5.03 13.26
N ALA A 173 20.99 -6.22 12.71
CA ALA A 173 21.58 -6.36 11.38
C ALA A 173 20.61 -5.99 10.25
N THR A 174 19.30 -6.15 10.46
CA THR A 174 18.25 -5.88 9.43
C THR A 174 17.52 -4.56 9.65
N PHE A 175 17.55 -4.01 10.85
CA PHE A 175 16.85 -2.77 11.21
C PHE A 175 17.29 -1.58 10.37
N VAL A 176 16.34 -0.76 9.99
CA VAL A 176 16.53 0.53 9.30
C VAL A 176 15.98 1.64 10.19
N PRO A 177 16.79 2.60 10.65
CA PRO A 177 16.30 3.77 11.33
C PRO A 177 15.35 4.54 10.40
N HIS A 178 14.16 4.86 10.89
CA HIS A 178 13.13 5.56 10.13
C HIS A 178 12.48 6.65 10.99
N ALA A 179 11.67 7.52 10.36
CA ALA A 179 11.06 8.66 11.05
C ALA A 179 10.26 8.26 12.31
N GLY A 180 9.60 7.08 12.30
CA GLY A 180 8.89 6.53 13.46
C GLY A 180 9.84 6.22 14.63
N PHE A 181 10.99 5.61 14.36
CA PHE A 181 12.00 5.35 15.38
C PHE A 181 12.55 6.64 16.00
N GLU A 182 12.84 7.65 15.17
CA GLU A 182 13.34 8.94 15.66
C GLU A 182 12.27 9.71 16.47
N ARG A 183 11.00 9.59 16.11
CA ARG A 183 9.88 10.13 16.95
C ARG A 183 9.82 9.39 18.27
N ALA A 184 9.88 8.06 18.27
CA ALA A 184 9.82 7.24 19.47
C ALA A 184 10.99 7.53 20.41
N ARG A 185 12.20 7.72 19.89
CA ARG A 185 13.39 8.11 20.64
C ARG A 185 13.17 9.45 21.35
N ARG A 186 12.69 10.47 20.65
CA ARG A 186 12.38 11.80 21.24
C ARG A 186 11.32 11.70 22.32
N VAL A 187 10.22 10.98 22.08
CA VAL A 187 9.17 10.75 23.06
C VAL A 187 9.76 10.09 24.33
N LEU A 188 10.62 9.10 24.15
CA LEU A 188 11.26 8.38 25.26
C LEU A 188 12.24 9.27 26.05
N GLU A 189 12.99 10.14 25.38
CA GLU A 189 13.85 11.15 26.02
C GLU A 189 13.05 12.16 26.84
N GLU A 190 11.94 12.65 26.30
CA GLU A 190 11.11 13.69 26.92
C GLU A 190 10.18 13.14 28.02
N GLN A 191 9.52 12.00 27.72
CA GLN A 191 8.46 11.45 28.55
C GLN A 191 8.87 10.22 29.37
N ARG A 192 10.01 9.59 29.06
CA ARG A 192 10.49 8.34 29.64
C ARG A 192 9.57 7.13 29.42
N VAL A 193 8.45 7.32 28.77
CA VAL A 193 7.49 6.29 28.40
C VAL A 193 7.17 6.42 26.92
N CYS A 194 7.25 5.32 26.17
CA CYS A 194 6.89 5.27 24.77
C CYS A 194 6.00 4.07 24.50
N ILE A 195 4.87 4.28 23.83
CA ILE A 195 3.94 3.24 23.37
C ILE A 195 4.03 3.18 21.86
N LEU A 196 4.53 2.08 21.33
CA LEU A 196 4.63 1.83 19.90
C LEU A 196 3.37 1.13 19.41
N THR A 197 2.71 1.72 18.41
CA THR A 197 1.51 1.15 17.82
C THR A 197 1.64 0.99 16.32
N GLY A 198 0.76 0.21 15.71
CA GLY A 198 0.73 -0.04 14.26
C GLY A 198 0.19 -1.41 13.91
N ILE A 199 0.01 -1.65 12.61
CA ILE A 199 -0.48 -2.93 12.07
C ILE A 199 0.45 -4.10 12.43
N PRO A 200 -0.03 -5.34 12.42
CA PRO A 200 0.81 -6.52 12.60
C PRO A 200 1.95 -6.57 11.57
N GLY A 201 3.16 -6.82 12.05
CA GLY A 201 4.36 -6.88 11.19
C GLY A 201 5.00 -5.53 10.86
N ALA A 202 4.48 -4.39 11.32
CA ALA A 202 5.07 -3.05 11.12
C ALA A 202 6.42 -2.83 11.82
N GLY A 203 6.95 -3.81 12.54
CA GLY A 203 8.24 -3.69 13.22
C GLY A 203 8.17 -3.07 14.62
N LYS A 204 7.03 -3.15 15.32
CA LYS A 204 6.87 -2.62 16.70
C LYS A 204 7.87 -3.23 17.68
N THR A 205 7.90 -4.55 17.78
CA THR A 205 8.83 -5.29 18.63
C THR A 205 10.29 -4.98 18.26
N THR A 206 10.60 -4.97 16.96
CA THR A 206 11.92 -4.58 16.43
C THR A 206 12.31 -3.17 16.88
N THR A 207 11.41 -2.21 16.79
CA THR A 207 11.64 -0.82 17.22
C THR A 207 11.81 -0.72 18.73
N ALA A 208 11.00 -1.46 19.52
CA ALA A 208 11.15 -1.52 20.97
C ALA A 208 12.51 -2.07 21.40
N MET A 209 12.96 -3.15 20.76
CA MET A 209 14.31 -3.72 20.99
C MET A 209 15.41 -2.70 20.70
N MET A 210 15.26 -1.94 19.59
CA MET A 210 16.25 -0.94 19.21
C MET A 210 16.28 0.27 20.16
N LEU A 211 15.13 0.70 20.68
CA LEU A 211 15.04 1.72 21.73
C LEU A 211 15.65 1.23 23.06
N ALA A 212 15.37 -0.02 23.42
CA ALA A 212 15.98 -0.63 24.60
C ALA A 212 17.52 -0.71 24.47
N ALA A 213 18.01 -1.19 23.32
CA ALA A 213 19.44 -1.24 23.03
C ALA A 213 20.09 0.15 23.08
N TRP A 214 19.40 1.17 22.57
CA TRP A 214 19.86 2.55 22.63
C TRP A 214 19.97 3.07 24.08
N LEU A 215 19.02 2.75 24.97
CA LEU A 215 19.10 3.09 26.41
C LEU A 215 20.17 2.27 27.13
N MET A 216 20.33 0.99 26.77
CA MET A 216 21.42 0.15 27.34
C MET A 216 22.79 0.72 27.01
N GLY A 217 23.02 1.25 25.83
CA GLY A 217 24.23 1.97 25.45
C GLY A 217 24.49 3.23 26.29
N ARG A 218 23.46 3.73 26.97
CA ARG A 218 23.50 4.87 27.91
C ARG A 218 23.54 4.43 29.39
N GLY A 219 23.77 3.14 29.64
CA GLY A 219 23.95 2.58 30.99
C GLY A 219 22.66 2.07 31.66
N HIS A 220 21.52 1.99 30.93
CA HIS A 220 20.32 1.38 31.50
C HIS A 220 20.42 -0.14 31.50
N GLN A 221 19.88 -0.78 32.54
CA GLN A 221 19.68 -2.22 32.60
C GLN A 221 18.35 -2.59 32.00
N LEU A 222 18.30 -3.63 31.17
CA LEU A 222 17.08 -4.06 30.50
C LEU A 222 16.30 -5.07 31.35
N TYR A 223 14.99 -4.83 31.46
CA TYR A 223 14.04 -5.73 32.10
C TYR A 223 12.84 -5.97 31.20
N GLU A 224 12.53 -7.24 30.96
CA GLU A 224 11.35 -7.64 30.23
C GLU A 224 10.17 -7.79 31.19
N VAL A 225 9.00 -7.30 30.77
CA VAL A 225 7.73 -7.42 31.46
C VAL A 225 6.84 -8.34 30.62
N SER A 226 6.43 -9.47 31.19
CA SER A 226 5.71 -10.51 30.47
C SER A 226 4.23 -10.65 30.86
N GLU A 227 3.88 -10.35 32.11
CA GLU A 227 2.55 -10.66 32.62
C GLU A 227 1.70 -9.42 32.92
N ASN A 228 2.20 -8.48 33.71
CA ASN A 228 1.41 -7.34 34.15
C ASN A 228 2.27 -6.18 34.68
N ALA A 229 1.67 -5.00 34.87
CA ALA A 229 2.35 -3.80 35.36
C ALA A 229 2.95 -3.96 36.77
N SER A 230 2.45 -4.88 37.60
CA SER A 230 2.98 -5.12 38.95
C SER A 230 4.36 -5.78 38.92
N GLU A 231 4.68 -6.52 37.85
CA GLU A 231 5.99 -7.13 37.64
C GLU A 231 7.12 -6.07 37.62
N VAL A 232 6.87 -4.89 37.02
CA VAL A 232 7.81 -3.77 37.01
C VAL A 232 8.17 -3.34 38.43
N LEU A 233 7.19 -3.32 39.34
CA LEU A 233 7.41 -2.92 40.75
C LEU A 233 8.31 -3.93 41.48
N ASN A 234 8.20 -5.21 41.14
CA ASN A 234 9.04 -6.27 41.72
C ASN A 234 10.50 -6.20 41.21
N LEU A 235 10.67 -5.76 39.96
CA LEU A 235 11.95 -5.60 39.29
C LEU A 235 12.63 -4.25 39.57
N TRP A 236 11.93 -3.33 40.27
CA TRP A 236 12.40 -1.98 40.51
C TRP A 236 13.61 -1.93 41.45
N ARG A 237 14.66 -1.24 41.02
CA ARG A 237 15.86 -0.95 41.80
C ARG A 237 16.09 0.56 41.84
N ASP A 238 16.12 1.18 42.99
CA ASP A 238 16.18 2.64 43.12
C ASP A 238 17.51 3.25 42.66
N ASP A 239 18.57 2.50 42.79
CA ASP A 239 19.97 2.88 42.50
C ASP A 239 20.45 2.56 41.07
N GLU A 240 19.61 1.95 40.25
CA GLU A 240 19.97 1.53 38.89
C GLU A 240 19.20 2.34 37.85
N ALA A 241 19.86 2.64 36.73
CA ALA A 241 19.13 3.08 35.52
C ALA A 241 18.51 1.86 34.84
N GLN A 242 17.19 1.84 34.66
CA GLN A 242 16.44 0.69 34.15
C GLN A 242 15.57 1.07 32.95
N VAL A 243 15.54 0.19 31.94
CA VAL A 243 14.54 0.21 30.88
C VAL A 243 13.68 -1.04 30.96
N PHE A 244 12.39 -0.83 31.05
CA PHE A 244 11.37 -1.90 31.04
C PHE A 244 10.79 -1.99 29.64
N VAL A 245 10.72 -3.21 29.08
CA VAL A 245 10.08 -3.49 27.79
C VAL A 245 8.89 -4.40 28.02
N TYR A 246 7.72 -3.94 27.63
CA TYR A 246 6.49 -4.70 27.71
C TYR A 246 5.91 -4.88 26.30
N ASP A 247 6.32 -6.00 25.68
CA ASP A 247 5.92 -6.31 24.30
C ASP A 247 4.51 -6.89 24.27
N ASP A 248 3.69 -6.44 23.29
CA ASP A 248 2.27 -6.81 23.11
C ASP A 248 1.44 -6.71 24.41
N PHE A 249 1.60 -5.58 25.14
CA PHE A 249 1.17 -5.41 26.53
C PHE A 249 -0.33 -5.59 26.77
N LEU A 250 -1.17 -5.65 25.76
CA LEU A 250 -2.61 -5.93 25.86
C LEU A 250 -2.97 -7.30 25.25
N GLY A 251 -1.96 -8.09 24.85
CA GLY A 251 -2.10 -9.47 24.38
C GLY A 251 -2.96 -9.66 23.14
N GLY A 252 -2.95 -10.88 22.59
CA GLY A 252 -3.62 -11.22 21.34
C GLY A 252 -4.99 -11.90 21.50
N THR A 253 -5.55 -12.02 22.69
CA THR A 253 -6.81 -12.72 22.90
C THR A 253 -7.66 -12.02 23.96
N THR A 254 -8.78 -11.46 23.52
CA THR A 254 -9.87 -10.87 24.32
C THR A 254 -9.47 -10.18 25.63
N LEU A 255 -9.58 -8.86 25.63
CA LEU A 255 -9.34 -7.95 26.77
C LEU A 255 -9.95 -8.43 28.10
N ASP A 256 -11.00 -9.26 28.06
CA ASP A 256 -11.71 -9.73 29.26
C ASP A 256 -10.88 -10.70 30.12
N ARG A 257 -9.79 -11.28 29.58
CA ARG A 257 -8.89 -12.17 30.35
C ARG A 257 -7.65 -11.48 30.92
N LEU A 258 -7.30 -10.27 30.46
CA LEU A 258 -5.97 -9.73 30.66
C LEU A 258 -5.86 -8.63 31.70
N LEU A 259 -6.92 -7.84 31.92
CA LEU A 259 -6.88 -6.82 32.95
C LEU A 259 -7.80 -7.23 34.12
N SER A 260 -7.19 -7.81 35.16
CA SER A 260 -7.85 -7.98 36.44
C SER A 260 -8.40 -6.64 36.92
N LYS A 261 -9.47 -6.65 37.72
CA LYS A 261 -10.02 -5.44 38.37
C LYS A 261 -8.90 -4.58 38.97
N ASN A 262 -8.63 -3.40 38.42
CA ASN A 262 -7.65 -2.39 38.82
C ASN A 262 -6.28 -2.42 38.11
N GLU A 263 -6.03 -3.26 37.12
CA GLU A 263 -4.78 -3.26 36.37
C GLU A 263 -4.59 -1.95 35.59
N ASP A 264 -5.66 -1.34 35.09
CA ASP A 264 -5.69 -0.01 34.50
C ASP A 264 -5.11 1.07 35.43
N ARG A 265 -5.51 1.07 36.69
CA ARG A 265 -4.97 2.00 37.69
C ARG A 265 -3.50 1.76 37.97
N ARG A 266 -3.07 0.50 38.03
CA ARG A 266 -1.68 0.14 38.28
C ARG A 266 -0.78 0.59 37.15
N LEU A 267 -1.22 0.36 35.90
CA LEU A 267 -0.48 0.80 34.70
C LEU A 267 -0.33 2.33 34.67
N LEU A 268 -1.41 3.07 34.90
CA LEU A 268 -1.34 4.53 34.97
C LEU A 268 -0.42 5.01 36.10
N SER A 269 -0.53 4.42 37.29
CA SER A 269 0.34 4.74 38.43
C SER A 269 1.81 4.45 38.11
N LEU A 270 2.08 3.34 37.41
CA LEU A 270 3.42 2.97 36.95
C LEU A 270 3.95 4.00 35.94
N ILE A 271 3.18 4.38 34.93
CA ILE A 271 3.53 5.41 33.95
C ILE A 271 3.88 6.73 34.65
N HIS A 272 3.04 7.18 35.58
CA HIS A 272 3.30 8.39 36.34
C HIS A 272 4.58 8.30 37.19
N ARG A 273 4.84 7.15 37.81
CA ARG A 273 6.04 6.92 38.61
C ARG A 273 7.29 6.97 37.74
N ILE A 274 7.30 6.28 36.59
CA ILE A 274 8.43 6.26 35.66
C ILE A 274 8.73 7.66 35.13
N ARG A 275 7.73 8.41 34.72
CA ARG A 275 7.91 9.80 34.23
C ARG A 275 8.58 10.72 35.24
N ARG A 276 8.35 10.50 36.51
CA ARG A 276 8.90 11.33 37.62
C ARG A 276 10.26 10.81 38.11
N THR A 277 10.65 9.58 37.77
CA THR A 277 11.89 8.99 38.29
C THR A 277 12.99 9.04 37.25
N PRO A 278 14.03 9.87 37.42
CA PRO A 278 15.21 9.87 36.55
C PRO A 278 15.85 8.48 36.48
N GLY A 279 16.38 8.12 35.32
CA GLY A 279 17.01 6.83 35.11
C GLY A 279 16.05 5.64 34.92
N LYS A 280 14.72 5.88 34.87
CA LYS A 280 13.75 4.84 34.54
C LYS A 280 13.09 5.14 33.20
N ALA A 281 12.90 4.10 32.40
CA ALA A 281 12.22 4.17 31.10
C ALA A 281 11.29 2.99 30.89
N LEU A 282 10.22 3.17 30.12
CA LEU A 282 9.25 2.14 29.76
C LEU A 282 8.96 2.21 28.26
N VAL A 283 9.15 1.10 27.57
CA VAL A 283 8.78 0.92 26.17
C VAL A 283 7.71 -0.15 26.11
N MET A 284 6.55 0.19 25.56
CA MET A 284 5.44 -0.74 25.37
C MET A 284 5.13 -0.87 23.90
N THR A 285 4.69 -2.04 23.47
CA THR A 285 4.13 -2.25 22.13
C THR A 285 2.71 -2.74 22.22
N SER A 286 1.85 -2.27 21.33
CA SER A 286 0.47 -2.75 21.23
C SER A 286 -0.02 -2.63 19.80
N ARG A 287 -1.14 -3.28 19.50
CA ARG A 287 -1.88 -3.07 18.27
C ARG A 287 -2.82 -1.89 18.46
N ASP A 288 -2.97 -1.04 17.44
CA ASP A 288 -3.78 0.18 17.57
C ASP A 288 -5.21 -0.12 18.04
N TYR A 289 -5.88 -1.10 17.42
CA TYR A 289 -7.25 -1.47 17.77
C TYR A 289 -7.39 -1.97 19.22
N ILE A 290 -6.40 -2.70 19.74
CA ILE A 290 -6.41 -3.17 21.13
C ILE A 290 -6.24 -1.98 22.09
N LEU A 291 -5.38 -1.03 21.75
CA LEU A 291 -5.18 0.17 22.58
C LEU A 291 -6.46 1.05 22.60
N GLU A 292 -7.13 1.21 21.46
CA GLU A 292 -8.39 1.96 21.38
C GLU A 292 -9.54 1.23 22.11
N GLU A 293 -9.61 -0.08 22.02
CA GLU A 293 -10.58 -0.87 22.78
C GLU A 293 -10.31 -0.76 24.29
N ALA A 294 -9.04 -0.80 24.71
CA ALA A 294 -8.67 -0.59 26.10
C ALA A 294 -9.08 0.83 26.60
N ARG A 295 -8.81 1.88 25.79
CA ARG A 295 -9.22 3.25 26.08
C ARG A 295 -10.73 3.38 26.27
N ARG A 296 -11.52 2.64 25.47
CA ARG A 296 -12.97 2.63 25.54
C ARG A 296 -13.50 1.91 26.79
N LYS A 297 -12.99 0.71 27.07
CA LYS A 297 -13.48 -0.14 28.19
C LYS A 297 -13.10 0.44 29.55
N TYR A 298 -11.99 1.13 29.63
CA TYR A 298 -11.46 1.64 30.90
C TYR A 298 -11.59 3.16 30.99
N ASP A 299 -12.70 3.64 31.61
CA ASP A 299 -13.04 5.05 31.79
C ASP A 299 -11.88 5.92 32.32
N LYS A 300 -10.97 5.33 33.11
CA LYS A 300 -9.81 6.01 33.67
C LYS A 300 -8.71 6.21 32.66
N LEU A 301 -8.47 5.24 31.79
CA LEU A 301 -7.56 5.37 30.66
C LEU A 301 -8.05 6.45 29.69
N SER A 302 -9.37 6.59 29.53
CA SER A 302 -9.94 7.63 28.67
C SER A 302 -9.83 9.04 29.27
N LYS A 303 -9.95 9.20 30.58
CA LYS A 303 -9.81 10.51 31.28
C LYS A 303 -8.37 11.02 31.33
N GLU A 304 -7.38 10.12 31.34
CA GLU A 304 -5.96 10.42 31.28
C GLU A 304 -5.36 10.18 29.87
N ALA A 305 -6.23 10.04 28.85
CA ALA A 305 -5.86 9.80 27.45
C ALA A 305 -4.81 10.80 26.94
N LEU A 306 -4.82 12.03 27.42
CA LEU A 306 -3.82 13.03 27.02
C LEU A 306 -2.40 12.59 27.36
N SER A 307 -2.19 11.91 28.49
CA SER A 307 -0.88 11.42 28.89
C SER A 307 -0.44 10.19 28.09
N LEU A 308 -1.38 9.34 27.67
CA LEU A 308 -1.09 8.21 26.81
C LEU A 308 -0.87 8.65 25.36
N VAL A 309 -1.67 9.60 24.85
CA VAL A 309 -1.52 10.14 23.48
C VAL A 309 -0.14 10.74 23.28
N THR A 310 0.38 11.52 24.23
CA THR A 310 1.72 12.13 24.10
C THR A 310 2.86 11.12 24.06
N SER A 311 2.64 9.89 24.54
CA SER A 311 3.64 8.82 24.52
C SER A 311 3.43 7.80 23.41
N THR A 312 2.38 7.94 22.58
CA THR A 312 2.07 6.99 21.52
C THR A 312 2.73 7.39 20.20
N VAL A 313 3.40 6.44 19.58
CA VAL A 313 4.06 6.61 18.26
C VAL A 313 3.60 5.52 17.31
N ARG A 314 3.00 5.92 16.18
CA ARG A 314 2.62 5.01 15.07
C ARG A 314 3.80 4.75 14.16
N LEU A 315 3.93 3.51 13.69
CA LEU A 315 5.04 3.04 12.85
C LEU A 315 4.65 2.77 11.38
N ASP A 316 3.46 3.21 10.94
CA ASP A 316 2.90 2.79 9.65
C ASP A 316 3.54 3.51 8.43
N ASP A 317 4.19 4.66 8.62
CA ASP A 317 4.74 5.48 7.54
C ASP A 317 6.20 5.12 7.24
N LEU A 318 6.39 4.19 6.32
CA LEU A 318 7.69 3.88 5.73
C LEU A 318 7.79 4.52 4.34
N ASP A 319 8.68 5.49 4.17
CA ASP A 319 8.97 6.07 2.86
C ASP A 319 9.65 5.07 1.91
N LEU A 320 9.71 5.41 0.62
CA LEU A 320 10.21 4.52 -0.41
C LEU A 320 11.67 4.10 -0.18
N LEU A 321 12.50 5.01 0.31
CA LEU A 321 13.92 4.75 0.57
C LEU A 321 14.08 3.77 1.74
N VAL A 322 13.33 3.98 2.83
CA VAL A 322 13.31 3.08 3.98
C VAL A 322 12.82 1.69 3.59
N ARG A 323 11.76 1.57 2.80
CA ARG A 323 11.28 0.28 2.26
C ARG A 323 12.37 -0.43 1.44
N GLY A 324 13.06 0.32 0.58
CA GLY A 324 14.19 -0.21 -0.19
C GLY A 324 15.33 -0.70 0.68
N GLN A 325 15.70 0.04 1.72
CA GLN A 325 16.72 -0.33 2.69
C GLN A 325 16.32 -1.57 3.51
N ILE A 326 15.06 -1.68 3.92
CA ILE A 326 14.53 -2.87 4.61
C ILE A 326 14.67 -4.10 3.70
N LEU A 327 14.16 -4.04 2.46
CA LEU A 327 14.28 -5.13 1.51
C LEU A 327 15.75 -5.51 1.29
N TYR A 328 16.62 -4.53 1.05
CA TYR A 328 18.05 -4.72 0.85
C TYR A 328 18.69 -5.46 2.01
N ASN A 329 18.46 -5.01 3.26
CA ASN A 329 19.08 -5.59 4.44
C ASN A 329 18.67 -7.04 4.66
N HIS A 330 17.38 -7.34 4.48
CA HIS A 330 16.88 -8.70 4.59
C HIS A 330 17.47 -9.62 3.50
N VAL A 331 17.49 -9.17 2.23
CA VAL A 331 18.09 -9.93 1.13
C VAL A 331 19.59 -10.11 1.31
N TYR A 332 20.31 -9.05 1.68
CA TYR A 332 21.76 -9.09 1.91
C TYR A 332 22.14 -10.11 2.99
N ARG A 333 21.38 -10.15 4.10
CA ARG A 333 21.62 -11.03 5.25
C ARG A 333 21.04 -12.45 5.09
N SER A 334 20.15 -12.65 4.14
CA SER A 334 19.53 -13.95 3.94
C SER A 334 20.51 -15.00 3.43
N GLY A 335 20.15 -16.27 3.63
CA GLY A 335 20.88 -17.43 3.13
C GLY A 335 20.65 -17.73 1.63
N VAL A 336 19.89 -16.91 0.90
CA VAL A 336 19.63 -17.15 -0.52
C VAL A 336 20.90 -17.04 -1.36
N SER A 337 20.96 -17.80 -2.46
CA SER A 337 22.13 -17.86 -3.32
C SER A 337 22.50 -16.51 -3.92
N ARG A 338 23.76 -16.36 -4.33
CA ARG A 338 24.24 -15.14 -5.00
C ARG A 338 23.43 -14.84 -6.25
N ALA A 339 23.01 -15.86 -7.01
CA ALA A 339 22.19 -15.70 -8.19
C ALA A 339 20.81 -15.09 -7.86
N GLN A 340 20.19 -15.54 -6.77
CA GLN A 340 18.92 -14.98 -6.27
C GLN A 340 19.11 -13.53 -5.77
N LYS A 341 20.18 -13.24 -5.03
CA LYS A 341 20.49 -11.86 -4.59
C LYS A 341 20.68 -10.92 -5.78
N ALA A 342 21.41 -11.37 -6.81
CA ALA A 342 21.63 -10.58 -8.03
C ALA A 342 20.32 -10.25 -8.77
N ARG A 343 19.31 -11.14 -8.72
CA ARG A 343 17.98 -10.86 -9.29
C ARG A 343 17.29 -9.70 -8.57
N PHE A 344 17.42 -9.58 -7.24
CA PHE A 344 16.88 -8.42 -6.52
C PHE A 344 17.57 -7.10 -6.90
N ALA A 345 18.74 -7.12 -7.53
CA ALA A 345 19.37 -5.90 -8.07
C ALA A 345 18.63 -5.33 -9.30
N GLU A 346 17.82 -6.14 -9.99
CA GLU A 346 17.09 -5.73 -11.18
C GLU A 346 15.89 -4.83 -10.81
N PRO A 347 15.75 -3.64 -11.45
CA PRO A 347 14.61 -2.76 -11.17
C PRO A 347 13.24 -3.41 -11.42
N ALA A 348 13.14 -4.31 -12.39
CA ALA A 348 11.92 -5.05 -12.66
C ALA A 348 11.50 -5.98 -11.51
N VAL A 349 12.42 -6.37 -10.63
CA VAL A 349 12.20 -7.28 -9.50
C VAL A 349 11.96 -6.51 -8.21
N TRP A 350 12.85 -5.60 -7.81
CA TRP A 350 12.71 -4.93 -6.51
C TRP A 350 11.61 -3.87 -6.49
N ARG A 351 11.37 -3.16 -7.61
CA ARG A 351 10.40 -2.06 -7.65
C ARG A 351 8.98 -2.48 -7.30
N PRO A 352 8.39 -3.54 -7.90
CA PRO A 352 7.07 -4.02 -7.52
C PRO A 352 6.95 -4.39 -6.04
N ILE A 353 8.04 -4.86 -5.41
CA ILE A 353 8.06 -5.24 -4.00
C ILE A 353 8.07 -3.98 -3.11
N VAL A 354 8.98 -3.04 -3.38
CA VAL A 354 9.17 -1.83 -2.56
C VAL A 354 7.99 -0.87 -2.69
N GLU A 355 7.41 -0.75 -3.89
CA GLU A 355 6.24 0.09 -4.18
C GLU A 355 4.91 -0.62 -3.88
N HIS A 356 4.94 -1.87 -3.40
CA HIS A 356 3.71 -2.62 -3.13
C HIS A 356 2.86 -1.91 -2.06
N PRO A 357 1.54 -1.74 -2.25
CA PRO A 357 0.66 -1.09 -1.26
C PRO A 357 0.66 -1.81 0.09
N ASN A 358 0.78 -3.14 0.08
CA ASN A 358 0.85 -3.98 1.27
C ASN A 358 2.30 -4.26 1.72
N PHE A 359 3.26 -3.36 1.41
CA PHE A 359 4.64 -3.55 1.85
C PHE A 359 4.70 -3.73 3.37
N ASN A 360 5.27 -4.85 3.81
CA ASN A 360 5.38 -5.21 5.21
C ASN A 360 6.68 -6.00 5.45
N PRO A 361 7.49 -5.64 6.44
CA PRO A 361 8.76 -6.33 6.72
C PRO A 361 8.62 -7.83 7.04
N ARG A 362 7.53 -8.24 7.70
CA ARG A 362 7.33 -9.62 8.16
C ARG A 362 7.23 -10.65 7.03
N PRO A 363 6.40 -10.46 5.97
CA PRO A 363 6.41 -11.35 4.80
C PRO A 363 7.77 -11.42 4.11
N ILE A 364 8.54 -10.32 4.12
CA ILE A 364 9.90 -10.30 3.56
C ILE A 364 10.81 -11.23 4.35
N GLU A 365 10.84 -11.08 5.66
CA GLU A 365 11.64 -11.91 6.56
C GLU A 365 11.27 -13.40 6.46
N GLU A 366 9.97 -13.71 6.57
CA GLU A 366 9.47 -15.10 6.50
C GLU A 366 9.78 -15.76 5.16
N THR A 367 9.57 -15.05 4.03
CA THR A 367 9.85 -15.60 2.70
C THR A 367 11.33 -15.90 2.54
N LEU A 368 12.20 -14.97 2.93
CA LEU A 368 13.66 -15.15 2.81
C LEU A 368 14.21 -16.21 3.76
N ARG A 369 13.61 -16.39 4.94
CA ARG A 369 13.98 -17.43 5.91
C ARG A 369 13.60 -18.84 5.41
N LEU A 370 12.47 -18.96 4.72
CA LEU A 370 11.97 -20.24 4.21
C LEU A 370 12.57 -20.62 2.86
N ALA A 371 13.22 -19.69 2.17
CA ALA A 371 13.86 -19.92 0.88
C ALA A 371 15.05 -20.88 1.02
N GLY A 372 14.82 -22.16 0.73
CA GLY A 372 15.81 -23.23 0.94
C GLY A 372 16.37 -23.89 -0.32
N SER A 373 15.90 -23.55 -1.53
CA SER A 373 16.38 -24.18 -2.78
C SER A 373 16.61 -23.17 -3.89
N ASP A 374 17.64 -23.38 -4.69
CA ASP A 374 18.00 -22.53 -5.84
C ASP A 374 16.95 -22.52 -6.97
N ASP A 375 16.07 -23.50 -7.01
CA ASP A 375 15.05 -23.65 -8.06
C ASP A 375 13.80 -22.77 -7.82
N GLN A 376 13.67 -22.16 -6.65
CA GLN A 376 12.51 -21.35 -6.31
C GLN A 376 12.75 -19.86 -6.62
N ASP A 377 11.84 -19.22 -7.37
CA ASP A 377 11.86 -17.77 -7.57
C ASP A 377 11.41 -17.05 -6.28
N VAL A 378 12.38 -16.74 -5.43
CA VAL A 378 12.16 -16.11 -4.14
C VAL A 378 11.47 -14.75 -4.29
N ALA A 379 11.82 -13.98 -5.32
CA ALA A 379 11.23 -12.66 -5.55
C ALA A 379 9.76 -12.76 -5.97
N ALA A 380 9.41 -13.71 -6.84
CA ALA A 380 8.02 -13.96 -7.23
C ALA A 380 7.19 -14.46 -6.03
N THR A 381 7.77 -15.36 -5.21
CA THR A 381 7.12 -15.85 -3.98
C THR A 381 6.88 -14.71 -2.99
N LEU A 382 7.85 -13.81 -2.80
CA LEU A 382 7.71 -12.64 -1.96
C LEU A 382 6.59 -11.71 -2.46
N LEU A 383 6.56 -11.44 -3.75
CA LEU A 383 5.52 -10.59 -4.34
C LEU A 383 4.13 -11.20 -4.16
N ALA A 384 4.00 -12.52 -4.34
CA ALA A 384 2.75 -13.24 -4.10
C ALA A 384 2.32 -13.17 -2.62
N ASN A 385 3.26 -13.28 -1.66
CA ASN A 385 2.96 -13.16 -0.23
C ASN A 385 2.56 -11.72 0.17
N LEU A 386 3.10 -10.70 -0.49
CA LEU A 386 2.65 -9.32 -0.30
C LEU A 386 1.28 -9.07 -0.93
N ALA A 387 1.00 -9.69 -2.08
CA ALA A 387 -0.30 -9.58 -2.75
C ALA A 387 -1.43 -10.30 -2.00
N ASP A 388 -1.11 -11.30 -1.17
CA ASP A 388 -2.07 -12.04 -0.38
C ASP A 388 -1.82 -11.90 1.15
N PRO A 389 -2.16 -10.77 1.75
CA PRO A 389 -2.05 -10.55 3.19
C PRO A 389 -3.13 -11.27 4.01
N TRP A 390 -3.90 -12.19 3.40
CA TRP A 390 -5.00 -12.94 3.99
C TRP A 390 -4.71 -13.42 5.42
N ARG A 391 -3.57 -14.06 5.64
CA ARG A 391 -3.23 -14.66 6.95
C ARG A 391 -3.12 -13.64 8.08
N ILE A 392 -2.73 -12.40 7.75
CA ILE A 392 -2.61 -11.31 8.73
C ILE A 392 -4.00 -10.85 9.14
N TRP A 393 -4.85 -10.54 8.15
CA TRP A 393 -6.19 -10.04 8.40
C TRP A 393 -7.11 -11.13 8.98
N ASP A 394 -6.97 -12.38 8.54
CA ASP A 394 -7.76 -13.51 9.06
C ASP A 394 -7.55 -13.68 10.57
N ARG A 395 -6.31 -13.59 11.04
CA ARG A 395 -6.03 -13.66 12.47
C ARG A 395 -6.69 -12.53 13.25
N ILE A 396 -6.63 -11.30 12.71
CA ILE A 396 -7.21 -10.13 13.37
C ILE A 396 -8.74 -10.25 13.42
N VAL A 397 -9.37 -10.47 12.26
CA VAL A 397 -10.83 -10.48 12.15
C VAL A 397 -11.44 -11.65 12.91
N VAL A 398 -10.83 -12.85 12.85
CA VAL A 398 -11.40 -14.05 13.46
C VAL A 398 -11.09 -14.16 14.95
N ASN A 399 -9.89 -13.73 15.40
CA ASN A 399 -9.45 -13.98 16.78
C ASN A 399 -9.43 -12.74 17.66
N ASP A 400 -9.22 -11.56 17.09
CA ASP A 400 -8.88 -10.38 17.88
C ASP A 400 -10.02 -9.34 17.93
N LEU A 401 -10.92 -9.31 16.91
CA LEU A 401 -12.03 -8.34 16.87
C LEU A 401 -13.29 -8.90 17.56
N GLN A 402 -14.04 -7.97 18.16
CA GLN A 402 -15.38 -8.26 18.65
C GLN A 402 -16.38 -8.32 17.49
N GLU A 403 -17.48 -9.04 17.68
CA GLU A 403 -18.51 -9.27 16.68
C GLU A 403 -19.03 -7.97 16.06
N GLU A 404 -19.24 -6.92 16.86
CA GLU A 404 -19.70 -5.61 16.40
C GLU A 404 -18.73 -4.96 15.39
N ALA A 405 -17.44 -5.14 15.61
CA ALA A 405 -16.41 -4.59 14.72
C ALA A 405 -16.31 -5.42 13.43
N VAL A 406 -16.45 -6.74 13.50
CA VAL A 406 -16.50 -7.61 12.32
C VAL A 406 -17.70 -7.25 11.46
N HIS A 407 -18.89 -7.12 12.05
CA HIS A 407 -20.12 -6.73 11.35
C HIS A 407 -20.01 -5.32 10.75
N ALA A 408 -19.30 -4.37 11.41
CA ALA A 408 -19.06 -3.06 10.83
C ALA A 408 -18.16 -3.13 9.59
N LEU A 409 -17.17 -4.02 9.57
CA LEU A 409 -16.31 -4.25 8.39
C LEU A 409 -17.07 -4.95 7.26
N GLU A 410 -17.90 -5.94 7.56
CA GLU A 410 -18.72 -6.68 6.58
C GLU A 410 -19.70 -5.72 5.88
N VAL A 411 -20.36 -4.86 6.66
CA VAL A 411 -21.26 -3.83 6.11
C VAL A 411 -20.48 -2.77 5.35
N LEU A 412 -19.35 -2.27 5.89
CA LEU A 412 -18.53 -1.28 5.19
C LEU A 412 -18.01 -1.80 3.84
N PHE A 413 -17.82 -3.10 3.70
CA PHE A 413 -17.42 -3.71 2.43
C PHE A 413 -18.42 -3.43 1.30
N THR A 414 -19.70 -3.29 1.61
CA THR A 414 -20.73 -2.96 0.62
C THR A 414 -20.67 -1.51 0.15
N PHE A 415 -19.94 -0.63 0.85
CA PHE A 415 -19.67 0.75 0.45
C PHE A 415 -18.28 0.89 -0.20
N GLU A 416 -18.07 1.89 -1.01
CA GLU A 416 -16.73 2.34 -1.42
C GLU A 416 -16.11 3.20 -0.31
N SER A 417 -16.88 4.20 0.13
CA SER A 417 -16.74 4.92 1.37
C SER A 417 -18.15 5.18 1.93
N ALA A 418 -18.29 5.21 3.24
CA ALA A 418 -19.57 5.39 3.90
C ALA A 418 -19.59 6.67 4.73
N SER A 419 -20.71 7.39 4.71
CA SER A 419 -20.99 8.36 5.76
C SER A 419 -21.28 7.63 7.07
N LEU A 420 -21.08 8.30 8.22
CA LEU A 420 -21.41 7.69 9.51
C LEU A 420 -22.91 7.35 9.61
N GLU A 421 -23.76 8.16 9.00
CA GLU A 421 -25.22 7.94 8.97
C GLU A 421 -25.57 6.70 8.15
N GLY A 422 -25.11 6.60 6.89
CA GLY A 422 -25.38 5.46 6.02
C GLY A 422 -24.82 4.15 6.59
N LEU A 423 -23.58 4.17 7.12
CA LEU A 423 -23.02 2.99 7.78
C LEU A 423 -23.83 2.60 9.04
N SER A 424 -24.30 3.57 9.82
CA SER A 424 -25.08 3.29 11.02
C SER A 424 -26.45 2.67 10.70
N GLU A 425 -27.10 3.15 9.67
CA GLU A 425 -28.36 2.61 9.19
C GLU A 425 -28.21 1.19 8.70
N SER A 426 -27.30 0.98 7.74
CA SER A 426 -27.02 -0.35 7.16
C SER A 426 -26.57 -1.35 8.23
N TRP A 427 -25.66 -0.96 9.15
CA TRP A 427 -25.22 -1.82 10.26
C TRP A 427 -26.36 -2.17 11.22
N SER A 428 -27.26 -1.23 11.46
CA SER A 428 -28.44 -1.47 12.33
C SER A 428 -29.37 -2.50 11.72
N TRP A 429 -29.64 -2.42 10.40
CA TRP A 429 -30.42 -3.43 9.67
C TRP A 429 -29.75 -4.79 9.68
N TYR A 430 -28.43 -4.85 9.40
CA TYR A 430 -27.65 -6.08 9.44
C TYR A 430 -27.80 -6.82 10.77
N ARG A 431 -27.62 -6.12 11.86
CA ARG A 431 -27.72 -6.71 13.20
C ARG A 431 -29.14 -7.05 13.60
N THR A 432 -30.11 -6.28 13.15
CA THR A 432 -31.54 -6.56 13.39
C THR A 432 -31.94 -7.87 12.74
N GLU A 433 -31.56 -8.08 11.49
CA GLU A 433 -31.88 -9.32 10.78
C GLU A 433 -31.24 -10.55 11.41
N MET A 434 -30.05 -10.40 11.97
CA MET A 434 -29.37 -11.45 12.74
C MET A 434 -29.94 -11.63 14.16
N GLY A 435 -30.92 -10.84 14.59
CA GLY A 435 -31.45 -10.87 15.97
C GLY A 435 -30.45 -10.40 17.04
N LYS A 436 -29.48 -9.54 16.67
CA LYS A 436 -28.43 -9.01 17.54
C LYS A 436 -28.77 -7.59 18.02
N PRO A 437 -28.23 -7.14 19.16
CA PRO A 437 -28.36 -5.74 19.59
C PRO A 437 -27.77 -4.76 18.56
N ASN A 438 -28.51 -3.70 18.24
CA ASN A 438 -28.18 -2.71 17.20
C ASN A 438 -28.03 -1.27 17.74
N ASP A 439 -27.71 -1.11 19.04
CA ASP A 439 -27.51 0.21 19.64
C ASP A 439 -26.32 0.93 18.94
N GLY A 440 -26.54 2.15 18.45
CA GLY A 440 -25.50 2.97 17.81
C GLY A 440 -24.29 3.28 18.71
N ARG A 441 -24.36 3.03 20.01
CA ARG A 441 -23.19 3.07 20.90
C ARG A 441 -22.22 1.92 20.61
N LEU A 442 -22.74 0.75 20.25
CA LEU A 442 -21.94 -0.43 19.90
C LEU A 442 -21.17 -0.17 18.59
N LEU A 443 -21.83 0.39 17.58
CA LEU A 443 -21.17 0.78 16.33
C LEU A 443 -20.07 1.84 16.57
N ARG A 444 -20.38 2.90 17.32
CA ARG A 444 -19.36 3.91 17.64
C ARG A 444 -18.16 3.32 18.35
N GLY A 445 -18.39 2.38 19.24
CA GLY A 445 -17.32 1.65 19.89
C GLY A 445 -16.52 0.78 18.93
N ALA A 446 -17.19 0.07 18.04
CA ALA A 446 -16.54 -0.71 17.00
C ALA A 446 -15.67 0.18 16.08
N LEU A 447 -16.21 1.31 15.63
CA LEU A 447 -15.47 2.26 14.80
C LEU A 447 -14.26 2.87 15.50
N GLN A 448 -14.34 3.15 16.81
CA GLN A 448 -13.19 3.62 17.58
C GLN A 448 -12.05 2.59 17.63
N VAL A 449 -12.40 1.29 17.70
CA VAL A 449 -11.41 0.21 17.67
C VAL A 449 -10.79 0.05 16.27
N LEU A 450 -11.60 0.25 15.24
CA LEU A 450 -11.17 0.06 13.85
C LEU A 450 -10.42 1.27 13.28
N ASP A 451 -10.67 2.49 13.80
CA ASP A 451 -10.09 3.71 13.25
C ASP A 451 -8.57 3.73 13.35
N GLY A 452 -7.94 4.05 12.22
CA GLY A 452 -6.51 4.10 12.06
C GLY A 452 -5.81 2.74 11.96
N THR A 453 -6.58 1.64 12.00
CA THR A 453 -6.05 0.26 11.83
C THR A 453 -6.62 -0.40 10.59
N MET A 454 -7.91 -0.64 10.58
CA MET A 454 -8.62 -1.27 9.46
C MET A 454 -9.47 -0.26 8.68
N VAL A 455 -9.95 0.79 9.35
CA VAL A 455 -10.67 1.89 8.70
C VAL A 455 -9.97 3.23 8.96
N ARG A 456 -10.27 4.21 8.11
CA ARG A 456 -9.87 5.60 8.26
C ARG A 456 -11.13 6.45 8.27
N ILE A 457 -11.29 7.24 9.33
CA ILE A 457 -12.39 8.20 9.46
C ILE A 457 -11.81 9.59 9.19
N HIS A 458 -12.25 10.22 8.11
CA HIS A 458 -11.80 11.56 7.74
C HIS A 458 -12.96 12.41 7.22
N ALA A 459 -13.14 13.61 7.75
CA ALA A 459 -14.21 14.56 7.35
C ALA A 459 -15.63 13.96 7.36
N GLY A 460 -15.89 12.96 8.22
CA GLY A 460 -17.18 12.28 8.32
C GLY A 460 -17.35 11.08 7.38
N GLU A 461 -16.39 10.82 6.52
CA GLU A 461 -16.34 9.62 5.68
C GLU A 461 -15.50 8.50 6.31
N ILE A 462 -15.96 7.27 6.14
CA ILE A 462 -15.36 6.03 6.65
C ILE A 462 -14.98 5.16 5.46
N ALA A 463 -13.70 4.86 5.34
CA ALA A 463 -13.17 4.00 4.27
C ALA A 463 -12.13 3.03 4.83
N PHE A 464 -11.80 1.96 4.10
CA PHE A 464 -10.73 1.05 4.51
C PHE A 464 -9.37 1.76 4.52
N HIS A 465 -8.59 1.50 5.56
CA HIS A 465 -7.25 2.07 5.70
C HIS A 465 -6.28 1.52 4.64
N ASN A 466 -6.48 0.27 4.23
CA ASN A 466 -5.65 -0.41 3.24
C ASN A 466 -6.55 -1.24 2.29
N PRO A 467 -6.35 -1.16 0.96
CA PRO A 467 -7.13 -1.92 -0.01
C PRO A 467 -7.14 -3.44 0.24
N SER A 468 -6.07 -4.00 0.80
CA SER A 468 -5.98 -5.43 1.12
C SER A 468 -7.00 -5.90 2.18
N ILE A 469 -7.57 -4.98 2.96
CA ILE A 469 -8.65 -5.31 3.90
C ILE A 469 -9.94 -5.59 3.14
N ALA A 470 -10.25 -4.80 2.12
CA ALA A 470 -11.39 -5.06 1.23
C ALA A 470 -11.21 -6.39 0.47
N ASP A 471 -10.01 -6.68 -0.02
CA ASP A 471 -9.69 -7.98 -0.65
C ASP A 471 -9.86 -9.15 0.32
N TYR A 472 -9.45 -8.96 1.56
CA TYR A 472 -9.67 -9.94 2.63
C TYR A 472 -11.17 -10.15 2.89
N LEU A 473 -11.94 -9.07 3.04
CA LEU A 473 -13.37 -9.17 3.34
C LEU A 473 -14.15 -9.81 2.18
N ARG A 474 -13.79 -9.54 0.94
CA ARG A 474 -14.36 -10.25 -0.21
C ARG A 474 -14.17 -11.77 -0.10
N ARG A 475 -12.97 -12.22 0.24
CA ARG A 475 -12.70 -13.65 0.48
C ARG A 475 -13.41 -14.18 1.73
N HIS A 476 -13.53 -13.37 2.76
CA HIS A 476 -14.25 -13.70 3.99
C HIS A 476 -15.74 -13.94 3.71
N LEU A 477 -16.39 -13.06 2.95
CA LEU A 477 -17.77 -13.22 2.48
C LEU A 477 -17.91 -14.47 1.60
N ASN A 478 -17.00 -14.64 0.63
CA ASN A 478 -17.00 -15.79 -0.26
C ASN A 478 -16.74 -17.12 0.48
N ALA A 479 -16.03 -17.11 1.60
CA ALA A 479 -15.85 -18.30 2.44
C ALA A 479 -17.10 -18.65 3.29
N GLY A 480 -18.20 -17.90 3.15
CA GLY A 480 -19.45 -18.13 3.88
C GLY A 480 -19.36 -17.81 5.38
N ARG A 481 -18.49 -16.86 5.75
CA ARG A 481 -18.30 -16.48 7.16
C ARG A 481 -19.21 -15.34 7.61
N ALA A 482 -19.83 -14.62 6.67
CA ALA A 482 -20.83 -13.59 6.93
C ALA A 482 -22.26 -14.13 6.68
N ASP A 483 -23.23 -13.51 7.29
CA ASP A 483 -24.64 -13.79 7.05
C ASP A 483 -25.10 -13.02 5.79
N ILE A 484 -25.11 -13.70 4.64
CA ILE A 484 -25.45 -13.08 3.37
C ILE A 484 -26.91 -12.62 3.29
N PRO A 485 -27.91 -13.37 3.77
CA PRO A 485 -29.27 -12.86 3.90
C PRO A 485 -29.38 -11.56 4.69
N ALA A 486 -28.70 -11.47 5.83
CA ALA A 486 -28.68 -10.24 6.62
C ALA A 486 -27.93 -9.09 5.90
N LEU A 487 -26.85 -9.41 5.17
CA LEU A 487 -26.10 -8.43 4.39
C LEU A 487 -26.95 -7.84 3.25
N ILE A 488 -27.73 -8.68 2.56
CA ILE A 488 -28.69 -8.23 1.55
C ILE A 488 -29.75 -7.29 2.15
N ALA A 489 -30.29 -7.64 3.33
CA ALA A 489 -31.30 -6.84 4.02
C ALA A 489 -30.73 -5.52 4.61
N ALA A 490 -29.42 -5.39 4.70
CA ALA A 490 -28.73 -4.22 5.20
C ALA A 490 -28.38 -3.18 4.11
N VAL A 491 -28.65 -3.47 2.85
CA VAL A 491 -28.41 -2.56 1.74
C VAL A 491 -29.40 -1.41 1.79
N VAL A 492 -28.93 -0.17 1.82
CA VAL A 492 -29.76 1.05 1.94
C VAL A 492 -29.66 1.94 0.72
N ASP A 493 -28.76 1.66 -0.21
CA ASP A 493 -28.66 2.35 -1.49
C ASP A 493 -28.26 1.42 -2.65
N VAL A 494 -28.53 1.87 -3.88
CA VAL A 494 -28.29 1.07 -5.08
C VAL A 494 -26.82 0.78 -5.34
N LYS A 495 -25.88 1.65 -4.93
CA LYS A 495 -24.43 1.43 -5.10
C LYS A 495 -23.96 0.24 -4.27
N GLN A 496 -24.49 0.12 -3.05
CA GLN A 496 -24.21 -1.05 -2.21
C GLN A 496 -24.71 -2.34 -2.89
N ALA A 497 -25.95 -2.33 -3.41
CA ALA A 497 -26.49 -3.47 -4.10
C ALA A 497 -25.59 -3.92 -5.27
N TYR A 498 -25.15 -2.99 -6.09
CA TYR A 498 -24.24 -3.28 -7.19
C TYR A 498 -22.88 -3.81 -6.71
N ARG A 499 -22.32 -3.25 -5.63
CA ARG A 499 -21.02 -3.70 -5.11
C ARG A 499 -21.06 -5.14 -4.60
N VAL A 500 -22.16 -5.56 -3.99
CA VAL A 500 -22.38 -6.96 -3.60
C VAL A 500 -22.41 -7.85 -4.84
N MET A 501 -23.09 -7.44 -5.91
CA MET A 501 -23.17 -8.18 -7.17
C MET A 501 -21.80 -8.26 -7.87
N GLU A 502 -21.07 -7.16 -7.93
CA GLU A 502 -19.72 -7.11 -8.50
C GLU A 502 -18.76 -8.07 -7.76
N ALA A 503 -18.82 -8.07 -6.43
CA ALA A 503 -17.99 -8.98 -5.63
C ALA A 503 -18.32 -10.46 -5.92
N ALA A 504 -19.59 -10.77 -6.19
CA ALA A 504 -20.01 -12.12 -6.57
C ALA A 504 -19.60 -12.50 -8.00
N GLY A 505 -19.55 -11.54 -8.92
CA GLY A 505 -19.13 -11.73 -10.32
C GLY A 505 -17.62 -11.89 -10.51
N MET A 506 -16.78 -11.57 -9.50
CA MET A 506 -15.33 -11.74 -9.59
C MET A 506 -14.92 -13.22 -9.63
N ALA A 507 -13.74 -13.52 -10.16
CA ALA A 507 -13.24 -14.89 -10.33
C ALA A 507 -13.19 -15.72 -9.04
N ASP A 508 -13.03 -15.09 -7.89
CA ASP A 508 -13.05 -15.71 -6.56
C ASP A 508 -14.42 -15.59 -5.84
N GLY A 509 -15.47 -15.08 -6.52
CA GLY A 509 -16.81 -14.83 -5.96
C GLY A 509 -17.81 -15.98 -6.08
N ALA A 510 -17.41 -17.14 -6.58
CA ALA A 510 -18.32 -18.25 -6.94
C ALA A 510 -19.22 -18.74 -5.80
N GLN A 511 -18.73 -18.77 -4.56
CA GLN A 511 -19.52 -19.21 -3.41
C GLN A 511 -20.52 -18.12 -2.98
N LEU A 512 -20.13 -16.85 -3.02
CA LEU A 512 -21.03 -15.72 -2.76
C LEU A 512 -22.15 -15.69 -3.81
N LEU A 513 -21.82 -15.87 -5.09
CA LEU A 513 -22.80 -16.00 -6.16
C LEU A 513 -23.79 -17.16 -5.92
N THR A 514 -23.28 -18.30 -5.44
CA THR A 514 -24.11 -19.46 -5.09
C THR A 514 -25.08 -19.14 -3.97
N GLN A 515 -24.63 -18.40 -2.95
CA GLN A 515 -25.46 -17.98 -1.83
C GLN A 515 -26.54 -16.97 -2.28
N LEU A 516 -26.18 -15.99 -3.12
CA LEU A 516 -27.16 -15.05 -3.69
C LEU A 516 -28.22 -15.77 -4.54
N ARG A 517 -27.82 -16.75 -5.35
CA ARG A 517 -28.74 -17.63 -6.09
C ARG A 517 -29.71 -18.41 -5.20
N ALA A 518 -29.31 -18.74 -3.97
CA ALA A 518 -30.18 -19.42 -3.01
C ALA A 518 -31.27 -18.49 -2.44
N HIS A 519 -31.11 -17.15 -2.54
CA HIS A 519 -32.01 -16.15 -1.97
C HIS A 519 -32.62 -15.19 -3.02
N PRO A 520 -33.19 -15.67 -4.15
CA PRO A 520 -33.56 -14.83 -5.29
C PRO A 520 -34.64 -13.80 -4.96
N ARG A 521 -35.56 -14.13 -4.05
CA ARG A 521 -36.63 -13.19 -3.62
C ARG A 521 -36.08 -12.06 -2.74
N GLN A 522 -35.06 -12.35 -1.90
CA GLN A 522 -34.43 -11.33 -1.07
C GLN A 522 -33.60 -10.38 -1.92
N VAL A 523 -32.87 -10.88 -2.93
CA VAL A 523 -32.15 -10.04 -3.89
C VAL A 523 -33.09 -9.15 -4.68
N ALA A 524 -34.21 -9.68 -5.19
CA ALA A 524 -35.21 -8.87 -5.90
C ALA A 524 -35.83 -7.80 -4.98
N ARG A 525 -36.10 -8.14 -3.73
CA ARG A 525 -36.62 -7.22 -2.72
C ARG A 525 -35.58 -6.13 -2.37
N MET A 526 -34.31 -6.47 -2.25
CA MET A 526 -33.22 -5.52 -2.03
C MET A 526 -33.23 -4.41 -3.09
N PHE A 527 -33.28 -4.77 -4.38
CA PHE A 527 -33.34 -3.78 -5.47
C PHE A 527 -34.64 -2.96 -5.46
N ALA A 528 -35.75 -3.57 -5.07
CA ALA A 528 -37.02 -2.84 -4.95
C ALA A 528 -37.02 -1.85 -3.77
N GLU A 529 -36.36 -2.14 -2.67
CA GLU A 529 -36.28 -1.28 -1.48
C GLU A 529 -35.33 -0.08 -1.67
N VAL A 530 -34.34 -0.20 -2.58
CA VAL A 530 -33.38 0.90 -2.88
C VAL A 530 -33.71 1.63 -4.17
N GLU A 531 -34.84 1.37 -4.79
CA GLU A 531 -35.26 1.96 -6.07
C GLU A 531 -35.26 3.49 -6.04
N ASP A 532 -35.78 4.09 -4.97
CA ASP A 532 -35.83 5.54 -4.79
C ASP A 532 -34.43 6.21 -4.73
N THR A 533 -33.36 5.43 -4.49
CA THR A 533 -32.00 5.92 -4.42
C THR A 533 -31.29 5.93 -5.77
N VAL A 534 -31.90 5.39 -6.82
CA VAL A 534 -31.28 5.24 -8.14
C VAL A 534 -30.90 6.60 -8.72
N GLU A 535 -31.83 7.56 -8.70
CA GLU A 535 -31.61 8.89 -9.26
C GLU A 535 -30.55 9.70 -8.49
N ASP A 536 -30.49 9.54 -7.16
CA ASP A 536 -29.55 10.26 -6.30
C ASP A 536 -28.12 9.66 -6.33
N CYS A 537 -28.00 8.39 -6.67
CA CYS A 537 -26.77 7.64 -6.55
C CYS A 537 -25.99 7.45 -7.85
N LEU A 538 -26.63 7.56 -9.01
CA LEU A 538 -25.98 7.36 -10.31
C LEU A 538 -25.34 8.66 -10.82
N THR A 539 -24.31 8.53 -11.67
CA THR A 539 -23.65 9.71 -12.29
C THR A 539 -24.51 10.26 -13.44
N PRO A 540 -24.32 11.53 -13.86
CA PRO A 540 -25.09 12.10 -14.98
C PRO A 540 -25.02 11.33 -16.32
N GLU A 541 -24.04 10.46 -16.48
CA GLU A 541 -23.86 9.60 -17.66
C GLU A 541 -24.60 8.26 -17.54
N ASP A 542 -24.89 7.81 -16.28
CA ASP A 542 -25.64 6.59 -15.97
C ASP A 542 -27.09 6.87 -15.51
N ASP A 543 -27.54 8.10 -15.64
CA ASP A 543 -28.68 8.72 -14.92
C ASP A 543 -30.08 8.38 -15.47
N SER A 544 -30.27 7.19 -16.01
CA SER A 544 -31.66 6.82 -16.32
C SER A 544 -32.07 5.54 -15.59
N PHE A 545 -33.29 5.55 -15.09
CA PHE A 545 -33.91 4.35 -14.54
C PHE A 545 -33.90 3.18 -15.54
N ALA A 546 -33.92 3.48 -16.85
CA ALA A 546 -33.78 2.49 -17.91
C ALA A 546 -32.42 1.82 -17.92
N ALA A 547 -31.33 2.58 -17.74
CA ALA A 547 -29.96 2.00 -17.61
C ALA A 547 -29.81 1.13 -16.35
N HIS A 548 -30.46 1.54 -15.25
CA HIS A 548 -30.55 0.70 -14.06
C HIS A 548 -31.22 -0.64 -14.35
N LEU A 549 -32.38 -0.63 -15.01
CA LEU A 549 -33.10 -1.84 -15.39
C LEU A 549 -32.33 -2.71 -16.38
N GLU A 550 -31.64 -2.11 -17.35
CA GLU A 550 -30.75 -2.82 -18.27
C GLU A 550 -29.67 -3.60 -17.53
N ARG A 551 -29.01 -2.96 -16.59
CA ARG A 551 -27.99 -3.60 -15.71
C ARG A 551 -28.59 -4.73 -14.87
N LEU A 552 -29.82 -4.56 -14.37
CA LEU A 552 -30.53 -5.59 -13.62
C LEU A 552 -30.86 -6.83 -14.47
N VAL A 553 -31.09 -6.70 -15.78
CA VAL A 553 -31.28 -7.85 -16.67
C VAL A 553 -30.04 -8.74 -16.64
N GLY A 554 -28.84 -8.18 -16.76
CA GLY A 554 -27.59 -8.93 -16.64
C GLY A 554 -27.44 -9.64 -15.29
N ILE A 555 -27.76 -8.95 -14.20
CA ILE A 555 -27.73 -9.55 -12.84
C ILE A 555 -28.78 -10.68 -12.72
N ALA A 556 -29.97 -10.53 -13.28
CA ALA A 556 -31.00 -11.56 -13.27
C ALA A 556 -30.53 -12.84 -13.99
N GLU A 557 -29.81 -12.68 -15.11
CA GLU A 557 -29.23 -13.77 -15.88
C GLU A 557 -28.12 -14.48 -15.09
N ASP A 558 -27.17 -13.70 -14.52
CA ASP A 558 -26.09 -14.24 -13.68
C ASP A 558 -26.63 -15.04 -12.49
N LEU A 559 -27.70 -14.57 -11.88
CA LEU A 559 -28.36 -15.23 -10.76
C LEU A 559 -29.34 -16.33 -11.20
N ASN A 560 -29.71 -16.40 -12.46
CA ASN A 560 -30.82 -17.19 -12.99
C ASN A 560 -32.13 -16.94 -12.18
N SER A 561 -32.47 -15.66 -11.97
CA SER A 561 -33.48 -15.23 -10.99
C SER A 561 -34.77 -14.76 -11.65
N TRP A 562 -35.78 -15.65 -11.70
CA TRP A 562 -37.14 -15.27 -12.10
C TRP A 562 -37.78 -14.21 -11.18
N ALA A 563 -37.38 -14.13 -9.93
CA ALA A 563 -37.89 -13.11 -9.01
C ALA A 563 -37.44 -11.72 -9.42
N LEU A 564 -36.16 -11.58 -9.82
CA LEU A 564 -35.62 -10.31 -10.30
C LEU A 564 -36.15 -9.98 -11.69
N ALA A 565 -36.27 -10.96 -12.60
CA ALA A 565 -36.89 -10.76 -13.89
C ALA A 565 -38.36 -10.27 -13.77
N SER A 566 -39.14 -10.82 -12.82
CA SER A 566 -40.50 -10.37 -12.53
C SER A 566 -40.55 -8.93 -11.98
N TYR A 567 -39.56 -8.53 -11.19
CA TYR A 567 -39.43 -7.13 -10.75
C TYR A 567 -39.15 -6.21 -11.93
N ILE A 568 -38.18 -6.58 -12.79
CA ILE A 568 -37.86 -5.79 -14.00
C ILE A 568 -39.11 -5.63 -14.91
N ILE A 569 -39.84 -6.71 -15.18
CA ILE A 569 -41.06 -6.68 -15.95
C ILE A 569 -42.06 -5.68 -15.36
N LYS A 570 -42.27 -5.75 -14.04
CA LYS A 570 -43.19 -4.81 -13.37
C LYS A 570 -42.73 -3.36 -13.54
N GLN A 571 -41.45 -3.08 -13.35
CA GLN A 571 -40.89 -1.74 -13.45
C GLN A 571 -40.96 -1.18 -14.88
N THR A 572 -40.70 -2.04 -15.88
CA THR A 572 -40.84 -1.65 -17.29
C THR A 572 -42.30 -1.32 -17.67
N ASP A 573 -43.27 -1.95 -17.03
CA ASP A 573 -44.71 -1.63 -17.26
C ASP A 573 -45.16 -0.32 -16.56
N GLU A 574 -44.61 -0.05 -15.35
CA GLU A 574 -45.04 1.10 -14.52
C GLU A 574 -44.33 2.42 -14.88
N HIS A 575 -43.03 2.41 -15.22
CA HIS A 575 -42.21 3.64 -15.32
C HIS A 575 -41.94 4.13 -16.76
N ILE A 576 -42.22 3.36 -17.80
CA ILE A 576 -41.84 3.70 -19.18
C ILE A 576 -42.66 4.83 -19.81
N THR A 577 -43.80 5.16 -19.27
CA THR A 577 -44.69 6.20 -19.83
C THR A 577 -44.12 7.62 -19.69
N HIS A 578 -43.01 7.85 -18.95
CA HIS A 578 -42.55 9.19 -18.60
C HIS A 578 -41.04 9.42 -18.72
N SER A 579 -40.25 8.45 -19.24
CA SER A 579 -38.79 8.62 -19.33
C SER A 579 -38.39 9.56 -20.47
N GLN A 580 -37.54 10.53 -20.15
CA GLN A 580 -36.99 11.51 -21.13
C GLN A 580 -35.71 11.01 -21.83
N HIS A 581 -35.11 9.87 -21.40
CA HIS A 581 -33.85 9.35 -21.92
C HIS A 581 -34.10 8.19 -22.91
N ILE A 582 -34.44 8.53 -24.13
CA ILE A 582 -34.73 7.57 -25.21
C ILE A 582 -33.58 6.57 -25.46
N PRO A 583 -32.27 6.95 -25.42
CA PRO A 583 -31.17 6.00 -25.68
C PRO A 583 -31.15 4.80 -24.75
N HIS A 584 -31.25 5.05 -23.47
CA HIS A 584 -31.25 3.97 -22.45
C HIS A 584 -32.50 3.09 -22.56
N LEU A 585 -33.62 3.64 -23.05
CA LEU A 585 -34.81 2.83 -23.39
C LEU A 585 -34.54 1.88 -24.55
N VAL A 586 -33.79 2.33 -25.56
CA VAL A 586 -33.36 1.52 -26.70
C VAL A 586 -32.46 0.39 -26.26
N GLU A 587 -31.42 0.68 -25.46
CA GLU A 587 -30.47 -0.30 -24.90
C GLU A 587 -31.22 -1.33 -24.04
N LEU A 588 -32.10 -0.88 -23.15
CA LEU A 588 -32.95 -1.75 -22.35
C LEU A 588 -33.85 -2.65 -23.23
N ALA A 589 -34.46 -2.10 -24.28
CA ALA A 589 -35.33 -2.87 -25.18
C ALA A 589 -34.56 -3.96 -25.94
N GLU A 590 -33.33 -3.66 -26.35
CA GLU A 590 -32.44 -4.66 -26.96
C GLU A 590 -32.06 -5.74 -25.97
N ARG A 591 -31.67 -5.37 -24.74
CA ARG A 591 -31.27 -6.28 -23.69
C ARG A 591 -32.42 -7.20 -23.27
N LEU A 592 -33.65 -6.66 -23.12
CA LEU A 592 -34.83 -7.44 -22.81
C LEU A 592 -35.15 -8.46 -23.93
N GLY A 593 -34.94 -8.07 -25.20
CA GLY A 593 -35.15 -8.97 -26.36
C GLY A 593 -34.15 -10.10 -26.47
N GLN A 594 -32.94 -9.93 -25.89
CA GLN A 594 -31.87 -10.94 -25.88
C GLN A 594 -31.97 -11.89 -24.67
N SER A 595 -32.70 -11.52 -23.63
CA SER A 595 -32.76 -12.26 -22.38
C SER A 595 -33.68 -13.48 -22.45
N GLU A 596 -33.19 -14.66 -22.07
CA GLU A 596 -33.98 -15.90 -21.95
C GLU A 596 -34.92 -15.89 -20.74
N LEU A 597 -34.71 -15.00 -19.76
CA LEU A 597 -35.56 -14.88 -18.57
C LEU A 597 -36.78 -13.98 -18.76
N ILE A 598 -36.80 -13.16 -19.81
CA ILE A 598 -37.90 -12.24 -20.10
C ILE A 598 -38.79 -12.87 -21.19
N PRO A 599 -40.10 -12.95 -20.98
CA PRO A 599 -41.02 -13.50 -22.00
C PRO A 599 -40.95 -12.68 -23.30
N ALA A 600 -40.83 -13.34 -24.45
CA ALA A 600 -40.80 -12.69 -25.76
C ALA A 600 -41.98 -11.74 -25.98
N SER A 601 -43.19 -12.11 -25.55
CA SER A 601 -44.36 -11.25 -25.65
C SER A 601 -44.22 -9.93 -24.87
N HIS A 602 -43.48 -9.93 -23.76
CA HIS A 602 -43.22 -8.72 -22.98
C HIS A 602 -42.16 -7.84 -23.67
N SER A 603 -41.03 -8.45 -24.10
CA SER A 603 -39.97 -7.71 -24.80
C SER A 603 -40.47 -7.08 -26.12
N GLU A 604 -41.28 -7.79 -26.92
CA GLU A 604 -41.94 -7.26 -28.13
C GLU A 604 -42.91 -6.09 -27.83
N GLN A 605 -43.69 -6.23 -26.75
CA GLN A 605 -44.60 -5.13 -26.34
C GLN A 605 -43.80 -3.90 -25.88
N PHE A 606 -42.71 -4.14 -25.12
CA PHE A 606 -41.83 -3.06 -24.69
C PHE A 606 -41.18 -2.35 -25.87
N GLN A 607 -40.60 -3.08 -26.82
CA GLN A 607 -40.01 -2.53 -28.05
C GLN A 607 -41.00 -1.66 -28.82
N ARG A 608 -42.26 -2.11 -28.96
CA ARG A 608 -43.31 -1.30 -29.57
C ARG A 608 -43.62 -0.01 -28.81
N ASN A 609 -43.62 -0.05 -27.49
CA ASN A 609 -43.84 1.13 -26.66
C ASN A 609 -42.69 2.13 -26.81
N VAL A 610 -41.44 1.66 -26.81
CA VAL A 610 -40.24 2.48 -27.03
C VAL A 610 -40.24 3.07 -28.43
N ALA A 611 -40.56 2.30 -29.48
CA ALA A 611 -40.69 2.82 -30.85
C ALA A 611 -41.73 3.95 -30.96
N ASN A 612 -42.86 3.84 -30.26
CA ASN A 612 -43.84 4.92 -30.20
C ASN A 612 -43.30 6.18 -29.50
N GLN A 613 -42.55 6.04 -28.40
CA GLN A 613 -41.90 7.18 -27.72
C GLN A 613 -40.85 7.85 -28.62
N ILE A 614 -40.02 7.06 -29.31
CA ILE A 614 -39.05 7.59 -30.28
C ILE A 614 -39.74 8.46 -31.33
N ARG A 615 -40.88 8.02 -31.89
CA ARG A 615 -41.66 8.79 -32.88
C ARG A 615 -42.04 10.19 -32.40
N TYR A 616 -42.39 10.35 -31.12
CA TYR A 616 -42.76 11.63 -30.53
C TYR A 616 -41.57 12.45 -30.03
N GLY A 617 -40.51 11.82 -29.57
CA GLY A 617 -39.35 12.48 -28.93
C GLY A 617 -38.14 12.71 -29.84
N LEU A 618 -38.12 12.14 -31.04
CA LEU A 618 -36.97 12.23 -31.94
C LEU A 618 -36.66 13.68 -32.36
N GLY A 619 -37.71 14.50 -32.59
CA GLY A 619 -37.54 15.92 -32.89
C GLY A 619 -36.82 16.69 -31.78
N ASP A 620 -37.16 16.43 -30.53
CA ASP A 620 -36.54 17.06 -29.35
C ASP A 620 -35.07 16.63 -29.17
N LEU A 621 -34.74 15.34 -29.44
CA LEU A 621 -33.37 14.85 -29.43
C LEU A 621 -32.50 15.55 -30.49
N ILE A 622 -33.01 15.70 -31.69
CA ILE A 622 -32.32 16.37 -32.79
C ILE A 622 -32.15 17.88 -32.50
N GLU A 623 -33.20 18.54 -32.00
CA GLU A 623 -33.15 19.98 -31.65
C GLU A 623 -32.20 20.25 -30.47
N ASN A 624 -32.12 19.35 -29.48
CA ASN A 624 -31.25 19.46 -28.31
C ASN A 624 -29.82 18.90 -28.53
N ARG A 625 -29.54 18.45 -29.77
CA ARG A 625 -28.19 17.99 -30.19
C ARG A 625 -27.69 16.70 -29.55
N HIS A 626 -28.56 15.83 -29.09
CA HIS A 626 -28.27 14.47 -28.68
C HIS A 626 -28.23 13.54 -29.91
N LEU A 627 -27.22 13.73 -30.74
CA LEU A 627 -27.20 13.17 -32.09
C LEU A 627 -26.92 11.67 -32.12
N VAL A 628 -25.98 11.17 -31.25
CA VAL A 628 -25.68 9.73 -31.13
C VAL A 628 -26.91 8.97 -30.68
N GLU A 629 -27.57 9.53 -29.71
CA GLU A 629 -28.81 9.00 -29.15
C GLU A 629 -29.94 9.00 -30.18
N ALA A 630 -30.05 10.06 -30.97
CA ALA A 630 -31.00 10.11 -32.07
C ALA A 630 -30.73 9.01 -33.11
N LEU A 631 -29.48 8.75 -33.46
CA LEU A 631 -29.07 7.71 -34.41
C LEU A 631 -29.34 6.29 -33.91
N LYS A 632 -28.99 5.97 -32.65
CA LYS A 632 -29.32 4.68 -32.02
C LYS A 632 -30.85 4.47 -32.01
N SER A 633 -31.60 5.51 -31.69
CA SER A 633 -33.09 5.50 -31.71
C SER A 633 -33.65 5.27 -33.10
N LEU A 634 -33.05 5.87 -34.13
CA LEU A 634 -33.44 5.65 -35.53
C LEU A 634 -33.17 4.22 -35.98
N ALA A 635 -32.02 3.62 -35.64
CA ALA A 635 -31.69 2.24 -35.98
C ALA A 635 -32.74 1.27 -35.40
N MET A 636 -33.15 1.50 -34.15
CA MET A 636 -34.18 0.70 -33.51
C MET A 636 -35.55 0.89 -34.19
N LEU A 637 -35.92 2.14 -34.48
CA LEU A 637 -37.18 2.46 -35.14
C LEU A 637 -37.27 1.82 -36.55
N GLU A 638 -36.16 1.84 -37.31
CA GLU A 638 -36.07 1.21 -38.63
C GLU A 638 -36.29 -0.31 -38.52
N ARG A 639 -35.62 -0.97 -37.56
CA ARG A 639 -35.76 -2.42 -37.33
C ARG A 639 -37.21 -2.81 -36.97
N VAL A 640 -37.81 -2.10 -36.00
CA VAL A 640 -39.20 -2.38 -35.57
C VAL A 640 -40.22 -2.06 -36.66
N SER A 641 -39.93 -1.08 -37.54
CA SER A 641 -40.82 -0.65 -38.62
C SER A 641 -40.75 -1.55 -39.84
N ASP A 642 -39.61 -2.12 -40.16
CA ASP A 642 -39.43 -3.13 -41.20
C ASP A 642 -40.25 -4.40 -40.91
N GLU A 643 -40.32 -4.80 -39.63
CA GLU A 643 -41.16 -5.91 -39.18
C GLU A 643 -42.65 -5.57 -39.24
N ALA A 644 -43.04 -4.29 -39.06
CA ALA A 644 -44.45 -3.85 -39.05
C ALA A 644 -44.95 -3.29 -40.38
N GLY A 645 -44.06 -2.99 -41.34
CA GLY A 645 -44.42 -2.48 -42.68
C GLY A 645 -44.98 -1.04 -42.69
N GLU A 646 -44.50 -0.17 -41.80
CA GLU A 646 -45.06 1.19 -41.60
C GLU A 646 -44.31 2.28 -42.38
N PRO A 647 -44.96 3.00 -43.36
CA PRO A 647 -44.29 4.02 -44.16
C PRO A 647 -43.96 5.33 -43.43
N GLU A 648 -44.46 5.52 -42.19
CA GLU A 648 -44.28 6.74 -41.41
C GLU A 648 -42.90 6.80 -40.73
N ALA A 649 -42.32 5.64 -40.40
CA ALA A 649 -41.00 5.53 -39.85
C ALA A 649 -39.88 5.87 -40.85
N ALA A 650 -40.04 5.46 -42.12
CA ALA A 650 -39.11 5.82 -43.20
C ALA A 650 -38.99 7.35 -43.38
N ARG A 651 -40.15 8.05 -43.25
CA ARG A 651 -40.17 9.51 -43.33
C ARG A 651 -39.51 10.23 -42.17
N LEU A 652 -39.57 9.64 -40.93
CA LEU A 652 -38.90 10.17 -39.77
C LEU A 652 -37.37 9.96 -39.84
N VAL A 653 -36.94 8.82 -40.39
CA VAL A 653 -35.52 8.54 -40.68
C VAL A 653 -34.98 9.56 -41.70
N GLU A 654 -35.71 9.82 -42.77
CA GLU A 654 -35.34 10.80 -43.79
C GLU A 654 -35.25 12.23 -43.23
N LEU A 655 -36.19 12.65 -42.38
CA LEU A 655 -36.18 13.96 -41.70
C LEU A 655 -34.99 14.08 -40.70
N ALA A 656 -34.68 13.03 -39.98
CA ALA A 656 -33.56 13.04 -39.03
C ALA A 656 -32.20 13.10 -39.74
N LEU A 657 -32.06 12.44 -40.86
CA LEU A 657 -30.85 12.50 -41.69
C LEU A 657 -30.70 13.89 -42.36
N GLU A 658 -31.79 14.54 -42.77
CA GLU A 658 -31.77 15.91 -43.30
C GLU A 658 -31.31 16.92 -42.23
N ARG A 659 -31.80 16.79 -41.00
CA ARG A 659 -31.37 17.61 -39.87
C ARG A 659 -29.91 17.34 -39.44
N LEU A 660 -29.43 16.11 -39.56
CA LEU A 660 -28.05 15.74 -39.29
C LEU A 660 -27.08 16.43 -40.27
N SER A 661 -27.46 16.48 -41.58
CA SER A 661 -26.63 17.17 -42.59
C SER A 661 -26.57 18.68 -42.33
N GLU A 662 -27.71 19.33 -41.97
CA GLU A 662 -27.72 20.72 -41.56
C GLU A 662 -26.84 21.00 -40.34
N PHE A 663 -26.70 20.03 -39.41
CA PHE A 663 -25.90 20.16 -38.20
C PHE A 663 -24.40 20.06 -38.47
N ILE A 664 -23.98 19.22 -39.41
CA ILE A 664 -22.55 19.03 -39.78
C ILE A 664 -22.02 20.27 -40.51
N GLU A 665 -22.90 21.02 -41.22
CA GLU A 665 -22.52 22.27 -41.87
C GLU A 665 -22.31 23.45 -40.92
N VAL A 666 -22.63 23.35 -39.62
CA VAL A 666 -22.65 24.47 -38.67
C VAL A 666 -21.51 24.42 -37.68
N ASP A 667 -20.51 25.35 -37.90
CA ASP A 667 -19.61 26.03 -36.95
C ASP A 667 -18.72 25.22 -35.98
N GLU A 668 -17.37 25.29 -36.23
CA GLU A 668 -16.32 24.69 -35.42
C GLU A 668 -16.33 25.05 -33.90
N GLU A 669 -16.88 26.21 -33.52
CA GLU A 669 -16.92 26.62 -32.08
C GLU A 669 -17.96 25.83 -31.28
N ARG A 670 -18.96 25.24 -31.93
CA ARG A 670 -20.04 24.49 -31.26
C ARG A 670 -19.74 23.02 -31.01
N LEU A 671 -18.77 22.45 -31.75
CA LEU A 671 -18.28 21.08 -31.57
C LEU A 671 -17.32 20.93 -30.38
N GLN A 672 -16.94 22.02 -29.69
CA GLN A 672 -15.97 22.00 -28.56
C GLN A 672 -16.44 21.24 -27.31
N HIS A 673 -17.72 20.84 -27.25
CA HIS A 673 -18.32 20.17 -26.09
C HIS A 673 -18.63 18.68 -26.34
N TRP A 674 -18.22 18.11 -27.47
CA TRP A 674 -18.53 16.72 -27.83
C TRP A 674 -17.36 15.79 -27.50
N ASP A 675 -17.70 14.57 -27.04
CA ASP A 675 -16.75 13.51 -26.84
C ASP A 675 -16.29 12.92 -28.19
N VAL A 676 -15.00 12.67 -28.36
CA VAL A 676 -14.43 12.10 -29.59
C VAL A 676 -14.99 10.70 -29.87
N ALA A 677 -15.24 9.90 -28.82
CA ALA A 677 -15.83 8.57 -28.95
C ALA A 677 -17.24 8.64 -29.54
N ALA A 678 -18.05 9.63 -29.16
CA ALA A 678 -19.37 9.84 -29.67
C ALA A 678 -19.39 10.22 -31.15
N MET A 679 -18.39 10.96 -31.62
CA MET A 679 -18.22 11.32 -33.03
C MET A 679 -17.79 10.14 -33.90
N ASP A 680 -16.90 9.25 -33.37
CA ASP A 680 -16.52 8.02 -34.05
C ASP A 680 -17.74 7.07 -34.21
N ASP A 681 -18.55 6.91 -33.15
CA ASP A 681 -19.76 6.10 -33.18
C ASP A 681 -20.79 6.63 -34.23
N VAL A 682 -20.93 7.96 -34.35
CA VAL A 682 -21.77 8.61 -35.37
C VAL A 682 -21.26 8.31 -36.77
N LEU A 683 -19.96 8.43 -36.99
CA LEU A 683 -19.34 8.21 -38.29
C LEU A 683 -19.45 6.73 -38.70
N ASP A 684 -19.19 5.80 -37.79
CA ASP A 684 -19.30 4.36 -38.01
C ASP A 684 -20.76 3.98 -38.34
N PHE A 685 -21.74 4.55 -37.64
CA PHE A 685 -23.15 4.33 -37.91
C PHE A 685 -23.54 4.80 -39.33
N LEU A 686 -23.12 6.01 -39.73
CA LEU A 686 -23.37 6.56 -41.04
C LEU A 686 -22.75 5.73 -42.18
N ILE A 687 -21.53 5.20 -41.94
CA ILE A 687 -20.83 4.32 -42.89
C ILE A 687 -21.55 2.97 -43.03
N GLN A 688 -21.98 2.36 -41.92
CA GLN A 688 -22.59 1.02 -41.91
C GLN A 688 -23.96 0.97 -42.58
N HIS A 689 -24.75 2.00 -42.42
CA HIS A 689 -26.14 2.01 -42.95
C HIS A 689 -26.27 2.42 -44.42
N GLY A 690 -25.17 2.73 -45.16
CA GLY A 690 -25.12 2.82 -46.63
C GLY A 690 -26.03 3.83 -47.33
N LYS A 691 -26.81 4.58 -46.56
CA LYS A 691 -27.60 5.71 -47.04
C LYS A 691 -26.85 6.99 -46.73
N VAL A 692 -25.62 7.08 -47.24
CA VAL A 692 -24.74 8.20 -46.95
C VAL A 692 -25.31 9.44 -47.64
N ILE A 693 -25.70 10.41 -46.85
CA ILE A 693 -25.99 11.77 -47.24
C ILE A 693 -24.71 12.59 -47.35
N LEU A 694 -23.63 12.13 -46.73
CA LEU A 694 -22.31 12.75 -46.81
C LEU A 694 -21.57 12.25 -48.07
N ASP A 695 -21.08 13.17 -48.84
CA ASP A 695 -20.17 12.83 -49.95
C ASP A 695 -18.75 12.58 -49.43
N ASP A 696 -17.87 12.04 -50.28
CA ASP A 696 -16.48 11.69 -49.88
C ASP A 696 -15.68 12.88 -49.33
N ASP A 697 -16.01 14.11 -49.75
CA ASP A 697 -15.34 15.34 -49.28
C ASP A 697 -15.83 15.72 -47.87
N GLU A 698 -17.09 15.54 -47.55
CA GLU A 698 -17.68 15.77 -46.23
C GLU A 698 -17.20 14.76 -45.17
N VAL A 699 -17.04 13.48 -45.52
CA VAL A 699 -16.41 12.46 -44.66
C VAL A 699 -14.98 12.85 -44.29
N VAL A 700 -14.20 13.35 -45.28
CA VAL A 700 -12.81 13.82 -45.03
C VAL A 700 -12.82 15.04 -44.11
N VAL A 701 -13.79 15.93 -44.20
CA VAL A 701 -13.91 17.10 -43.30
C VAL A 701 -14.19 16.67 -41.87
N VAL A 702 -15.14 15.76 -41.66
CA VAL A 702 -15.47 15.22 -40.32
C VAL A 702 -14.27 14.49 -39.72
N GLN A 703 -13.59 13.63 -40.47
CA GLN A 703 -12.40 12.94 -40.00
C GLN A 703 -11.25 13.92 -39.63
N SER A 704 -11.07 14.99 -40.43
CA SER A 704 -10.08 16.01 -40.11
C SER A 704 -10.40 16.85 -38.87
N MET A 705 -11.69 16.94 -38.51
CA MET A 705 -12.13 17.57 -37.26
C MET A 705 -11.86 16.67 -36.04
N ILE A 706 -12.12 15.39 -36.15
CA ILE A 706 -11.79 14.37 -35.11
C ILE A 706 -10.29 14.40 -34.83
N ASP A 707 -9.45 14.33 -35.85
CA ASP A 707 -7.99 14.36 -35.72
C ASP A 707 -7.46 15.64 -35.05
N ARG A 708 -8.07 16.79 -35.34
CA ARG A 708 -7.73 18.07 -34.72
C ARG A 708 -8.16 18.14 -33.25
N PHE A 709 -9.29 17.57 -32.91
CA PHE A 709 -9.81 17.53 -31.55
C PHE A 709 -8.95 16.60 -30.67
N GLU A 710 -8.61 15.41 -31.13
CA GLU A 710 -7.67 14.52 -30.46
C GLU A 710 -6.30 15.17 -30.20
N ALA A 711 -5.78 15.92 -31.16
CA ALA A 711 -4.52 16.63 -31.01
C ALA A 711 -4.59 17.74 -29.94
N ARG A 712 -5.78 18.31 -29.68
CA ARG A 712 -6.01 19.31 -28.63
C ARG A 712 -6.16 18.68 -27.23
N GLN A 713 -6.83 17.53 -27.09
CA GLN A 713 -6.94 16.82 -25.80
C GLN A 713 -5.58 16.30 -25.29
N LYS A 714 -4.62 16.03 -26.16
CA LYS A 714 -3.25 15.65 -25.80
C LYS A 714 -2.40 16.78 -25.20
N ARG A 715 -2.91 18.04 -25.15
CA ARG A 715 -2.25 19.16 -24.47
C ARG A 715 -2.65 19.22 -23.00
N PRO A 716 -1.69 19.27 -22.03
CA PRO A 716 -2.01 19.32 -20.61
C PRO A 716 -2.76 20.62 -20.28
N ASN A 717 -3.87 20.47 -19.57
CA ASN A 717 -4.68 21.59 -19.06
C ASN A 717 -3.87 22.37 -17.99
N PRO A 718 -3.65 23.68 -18.13
CA PRO A 718 -2.82 24.49 -17.22
C PRO A 718 -3.47 24.75 -15.83
N HIS A 719 -4.66 24.26 -15.55
CA HIS A 719 -5.42 24.54 -14.32
C HIS A 719 -5.76 23.29 -13.46
N GLN A 720 -5.20 22.10 -13.74
CA GLN A 720 -5.26 21.01 -12.79
C GLN A 720 -4.16 21.17 -11.74
N PRO A 721 -4.45 21.05 -10.43
CA PRO A 721 -3.39 20.97 -9.42
C PRO A 721 -2.54 19.74 -9.72
N GLY A 722 -1.27 20.01 -10.05
CA GLY A 722 -0.33 18.97 -10.46
C GLY A 722 -0.17 17.92 -9.37
N PRO A 723 0.07 16.64 -9.72
CA PRO A 723 0.49 15.63 -8.78
C PRO A 723 1.74 16.10 -8.05
N LEU A 724 1.87 15.72 -6.77
CA LEU A 724 3.04 15.94 -5.92
C LEU A 724 4.36 15.79 -6.70
N PRO A 725 5.41 16.58 -6.42
CA PRO A 725 6.56 16.74 -7.28
C PRO A 725 7.19 15.39 -7.62
N ARG A 726 7.10 14.99 -8.88
CA ARG A 726 7.71 13.79 -9.45
C ARG A 726 9.21 13.65 -9.17
N ASN A 727 9.87 14.76 -8.89
CA ASN A 727 11.31 14.81 -8.63
C ASN A 727 11.75 14.06 -7.36
N ASP A 728 10.93 14.02 -6.30
CA ASP A 728 11.31 13.34 -5.05
C ASP A 728 11.18 11.83 -5.21
N ILE A 729 10.11 11.35 -5.84
CA ILE A 729 9.89 9.90 -6.07
C ILE A 729 10.97 9.35 -7.03
N GLU A 730 11.33 10.07 -8.09
CA GLU A 730 12.40 9.65 -9.00
C GLU A 730 13.78 9.64 -8.33
N ARG A 731 14.04 10.61 -7.44
CA ARG A 731 15.25 10.66 -6.63
C ARG A 731 15.34 9.47 -5.67
N ASP A 732 14.23 9.13 -5.01
CA ASP A 732 14.16 7.98 -4.10
C ASP A 732 14.30 6.67 -4.87
N ARG A 733 13.64 6.52 -6.02
CA ARG A 733 13.82 5.39 -6.93
C ARG A 733 15.27 5.21 -7.38
N ALA A 734 15.95 6.30 -7.72
CA ALA A 734 17.36 6.27 -8.09
C ALA A 734 18.26 5.85 -6.91
N SER A 735 17.91 6.27 -5.68
CA SER A 735 18.63 5.89 -4.46
C SER A 735 18.43 4.41 -4.13
N VAL A 736 17.20 3.91 -4.20
CA VAL A 736 16.90 2.48 -4.02
C VAL A 736 17.57 1.63 -5.12
N SER A 737 17.56 2.06 -6.38
CA SER A 737 18.24 1.35 -7.46
C SER A 737 19.74 1.21 -7.21
N ARG A 738 20.39 2.26 -6.70
CA ARG A 738 21.82 2.23 -6.31
C ARG A 738 22.08 1.22 -5.19
N LEU A 739 21.24 1.24 -4.16
CA LEU A 739 21.31 0.32 -3.03
C LEU A 739 21.18 -1.14 -3.50
N MET A 740 20.13 -1.43 -4.26
CA MET A 740 19.84 -2.79 -4.73
C MET A 740 20.92 -3.33 -5.70
N SER A 741 21.56 -2.47 -6.49
CA SER A 741 22.61 -2.92 -7.42
C SER A 741 23.84 -3.52 -6.70
N SER A 742 24.08 -3.18 -5.44
CA SER A 742 25.19 -3.76 -4.66
C SER A 742 24.95 -5.22 -4.25
N LEU A 743 23.71 -5.73 -4.33
CA LEU A 743 23.41 -7.13 -4.04
C LEU A 743 24.05 -8.10 -5.07
N ALA A 744 24.30 -7.65 -6.30
CA ALA A 744 24.90 -8.48 -7.33
C ALA A 744 26.34 -8.92 -7.00
N ASP A 745 27.04 -8.15 -6.15
CA ASP A 745 28.43 -8.39 -5.77
C ASP A 745 28.57 -8.87 -4.31
N ALA A 746 27.46 -9.07 -3.59
CA ALA A 746 27.50 -9.53 -2.21
C ALA A 746 28.14 -10.93 -2.12
N ASP A 747 29.10 -11.10 -1.20
CA ASP A 747 29.74 -12.39 -0.95
C ASP A 747 28.74 -13.42 -0.38
N GLU A 748 28.90 -14.70 -0.73
CA GLU A 748 28.11 -15.79 -0.17
C GLU A 748 28.22 -15.81 1.36
N PRO A 749 27.12 -15.98 2.12
CA PRO A 749 27.21 -16.25 3.54
C PRO A 749 27.98 -17.56 3.73
N ALA A 750 29.00 -17.54 4.59
CA ALA A 750 29.64 -18.79 5.01
C ALA A 750 28.58 -19.61 5.76
N ASP A 751 28.48 -20.89 5.42
CA ASP A 751 27.60 -21.85 6.07
C ASP A 751 27.62 -21.66 7.59
N ALA A 752 26.43 -21.46 8.16
CA ALA A 752 26.21 -21.51 9.59
C ALA A 752 26.35 -22.99 10.00
N SER A 753 27.59 -23.41 10.32
CA SER A 753 27.88 -24.65 11.05
C SER A 753 27.95 -24.39 12.52
#